data_d2d448770b44cd4a48c20d71de2210f9
#
_entry.id   d2d448770b44cd4a48c20d71de2210f9
#
_cell.length_a   1.000
_cell.length_b   1.000
_cell.length_c   1.000
_cell.angle_alpha   90.00
_cell.angle_beta   90.00
_cell.angle_gamma   90.00
#
_symmetry.space_group_name_H-M   'P 1'
#
loop_
_entity.id
_entity.type
_entity.pdbx_description
1 polymer ?
#
loop_
_entity_poly.entity_id
_entity_poly.type
_entity_poly.pdbx_seq_one_letter_code
_entity_poly.pdbx_strand_id
1 'polypeptide(L)'
;MDIVKSMYADTIEERYSLIDDDDASGDDSFVDSVISQWMSRNCALRPDDFASMLELRGYDKKKYAKCIDGKSFLKGNKGNLSSWYSDFEKIFAFFSNSKFVEDINVGYVNIFMPFILYAEKTLRTTIPDSQMNSYDNVQNSIRGTLANRLLNIGLKTLVLEMRRENADGNLQGADGHERMLSFIHMASTYAYQRLLYSRYPVLARMLTQATTDYIAFIREMFTRLEESDSELKMFLKSTVPLVLSDIRLDGGDAHNHGRTVAILEFNNGSKVVYKPRDLSIHVLFADLAHECERSDDFLPLHVSRVLPEDGYAFEEFVRQSQCLTCDQVSRYYLRIGELLALVWFLHGNDMHYENIISDGEYPQIIDYETVCSNYVEMDSQNSLRETADVKVARRLRDSLAGTSFLPTRMVLNTEGESIDFSALNVKDQEVPTLFPVPVMLDTDGACFQKQHVVFSKKDNVLHYNDDVVNPSDYAHEILDGFTHGVHALDRISDDALCRILQRGKATVRVLVRATSVYARFLNYMHHPKVLDDMTKVEAILENLYVFPYKNKHIFLSEYQQMIHGDIPMFVTSLDSKILRDGEGRECGPSFAYSAIERIMRTKRHLHEEARLQESLIRNAFHMLVRQRPAISSSINEWPLMIGHYLVDQAILSDDGSTVSWICTKQSGESENDANAVGVPSPDLYDGCGGTAIFLASLSQAFGDRRCADYALKTMRSIQLRTSPSASESAFTGGLSQIYPALMLRSLGIKSDILTNSALQIMDRLERYVKDESVRLSKVGKANRFTYRMDYLAGASSVIILYLRIWELLRDDDILIQLSQLGRIVAKTACRLQREENANSDDSFPAGAGHGLEGISVALWRLYAAVGDTEFADDAQKIWEKAMAKHKAQPVRSSRERGKWCRGTVGLLWAQNEIDRCTAYGRRFFDDAGKPFPEFSSVKQLIDSCDWVDDSLCHGRSGAIDVLVSLARNTNDERYSALARHLMDDMVAAASCNKHFDFGKVSAFPNMSVFLGPLGVAY
;
A
#
# COMPACT_ATOMS: atom_id res chain seq x y z
N MET A 1 16.86 -15.53 35.13
CA MET A 1 17.29 -16.22 33.91
C MET A 1 18.72 -16.72 34.15
N ASP A 2 19.05 -17.93 33.77
CA ASP A 2 20.44 -18.42 33.87
C ASP A 2 21.23 -18.08 32.59
N ILE A 3 22.55 -18.16 32.65
CA ILE A 3 23.46 -17.84 31.54
C ILE A 3 23.13 -18.68 30.29
N VAL A 4 22.78 -19.96 30.44
CA VAL A 4 22.45 -20.83 29.31
C VAL A 4 21.19 -20.36 28.60
N LYS A 5 20.20 -19.88 29.35
CA LYS A 5 18.98 -19.36 28.80
C LYS A 5 19.18 -17.99 28.10
N SER A 6 20.13 -17.16 28.59
CA SER A 6 20.42 -15.88 27.91
C SER A 6 21.02 -16.06 26.53
N MET A 7 21.78 -17.16 26.31
CA MET A 7 22.39 -17.44 24.99
C MET A 7 21.36 -17.69 23.87
N TYR A 8 20.12 -18.03 24.21
CA TYR A 8 19.03 -18.09 23.19
C TYR A 8 18.65 -16.70 22.66
N ALA A 9 18.98 -15.62 23.37
CA ALA A 9 18.77 -14.27 22.89
C ALA A 9 19.98 -13.69 22.14
N ASP A 10 21.07 -14.44 21.99
CA ASP A 10 22.20 -14.01 21.17
C ASP A 10 21.84 -14.08 19.68
N THR A 11 22.26 -13.06 18.92
CA THR A 11 22.08 -13.02 17.46
C THR A 11 22.90 -14.10 16.76
N ILE A 12 22.54 -14.42 15.52
CA ILE A 12 23.34 -15.35 14.70
C ILE A 12 24.79 -14.85 14.57
N GLU A 13 25.00 -13.55 14.44
CA GLU A 13 26.34 -12.94 14.37
C GLU A 13 27.13 -13.17 15.67
N GLU A 14 26.54 -12.94 16.84
CA GLU A 14 27.13 -13.20 18.13
C GLU A 14 27.44 -14.70 18.29
N ARG A 15 26.50 -15.58 17.93
CA ARG A 15 26.71 -17.05 17.96
C ARG A 15 27.79 -17.48 16.99
N TYR A 16 27.84 -16.90 15.79
CA TYR A 16 28.82 -17.23 14.76
C TYR A 16 30.26 -16.89 15.21
N SER A 17 30.41 -15.78 15.93
CA SER A 17 31.72 -15.39 16.50
C SER A 17 32.23 -16.30 17.61
N LEU A 18 31.32 -17.05 18.26
CA LEU A 18 31.66 -17.96 19.36
C LEU A 18 32.01 -19.38 18.90
N ILE A 19 31.75 -19.76 17.66
CA ILE A 19 32.01 -21.09 17.11
C ILE A 19 33.41 -21.08 16.48
N ASP A 20 34.33 -21.95 16.92
CA ASP A 20 35.63 -22.11 16.29
C ASP A 20 35.51 -22.75 14.90
N ASP A 21 36.39 -22.36 13.97
CA ASP A 21 36.38 -22.90 12.60
C ASP A 21 36.67 -24.41 12.54
N ASP A 22 37.45 -24.93 13.48
CA ASP A 22 37.75 -26.36 13.62
C ASP A 22 36.52 -27.15 14.06
N ASP A 23 35.60 -26.54 14.79
CA ASP A 23 34.33 -27.13 15.22
C ASP A 23 33.26 -27.12 14.10
N ALA A 24 33.52 -26.47 12.98
CA ALA A 24 32.60 -26.41 11.85
C ALA A 24 32.45 -27.75 11.06
N SER A 25 33.07 -28.86 11.50
CA SER A 25 32.92 -30.18 10.90
C SER A 25 31.55 -30.79 11.25
N GLY A 26 30.59 -30.63 10.38
CA GLY A 26 29.27 -31.30 10.45
C GLY A 26 29.07 -32.26 9.29
N ASP A 27 28.33 -33.38 9.53
CA ASP A 27 27.84 -34.21 8.43
C ASP A 27 26.95 -33.39 7.50
N ASP A 28 27.17 -33.46 6.19
CA ASP A 28 26.41 -32.71 5.18
C ASP A 28 24.89 -32.99 5.27
N SER A 29 24.51 -34.21 5.69
CA SER A 29 23.09 -34.56 5.89
C SER A 29 22.43 -33.78 7.04
N PHE A 30 23.17 -33.50 8.13
CA PHE A 30 22.72 -32.66 9.23
C PHE A 30 22.52 -31.21 8.75
N VAL A 31 23.53 -30.68 8.05
CA VAL A 31 23.48 -29.30 7.52
C VAL A 31 22.29 -29.11 6.60
N ASP A 32 22.08 -30.02 5.65
CA ASP A 32 20.96 -29.91 4.69
C ASP A 32 19.60 -30.07 5.38
N SER A 33 19.49 -30.90 6.41
CA SER A 33 18.26 -31.04 7.21
C SER A 33 17.94 -29.75 7.96
N VAL A 34 18.92 -29.16 8.66
CA VAL A 34 18.74 -27.92 9.42
C VAL A 34 18.37 -26.74 8.49
N ILE A 35 19.10 -26.59 7.40
CA ILE A 35 18.83 -25.52 6.40
C ILE A 35 17.47 -25.71 5.74
N SER A 36 17.10 -26.96 5.38
CA SER A 36 15.78 -27.24 4.80
C SER A 36 14.64 -26.88 5.76
N GLN A 37 14.79 -27.21 7.05
CA GLN A 37 13.83 -26.82 8.07
C GLN A 37 13.78 -25.30 8.27
N TRP A 38 14.92 -24.61 8.23
CA TRP A 38 15.02 -23.16 8.29
C TRP A 38 14.31 -22.50 7.12
N MET A 39 14.62 -22.94 5.89
CA MET A 39 13.99 -22.46 4.67
C MET A 39 12.48 -22.68 4.64
N SER A 40 11.97 -23.76 5.23
CA SER A 40 10.52 -24.01 5.32
C SER A 40 9.77 -22.97 6.18
N ARG A 41 10.46 -22.26 7.05
CA ARG A 41 9.92 -21.17 7.89
C ARG A 41 9.99 -19.82 7.17
N ASN A 42 10.90 -19.66 6.21
CA ASN A 42 11.11 -18.46 5.41
C ASN A 42 10.35 -18.55 4.09
N CYS A 43 9.11 -18.06 4.07
CA CYS A 43 8.21 -18.24 2.93
C CYS A 43 8.59 -17.39 1.67
N ALA A 44 9.43 -16.38 1.81
CA ALA A 44 9.82 -15.50 0.71
C ALA A 44 11.21 -15.80 0.13
N LEU A 45 12.13 -16.34 0.90
CA LEU A 45 13.50 -16.59 0.50
C LEU A 45 13.62 -17.87 -0.32
N ARG A 46 14.13 -17.78 -1.57
CA ARG A 46 14.42 -18.94 -2.41
C ARG A 46 15.82 -19.50 -2.07
N PRO A 47 16.12 -20.78 -2.42
CA PRO A 47 17.43 -21.38 -2.14
C PRO A 47 18.61 -20.56 -2.68
N ASP A 48 18.51 -20.02 -3.89
CA ASP A 48 19.56 -19.20 -4.51
C ASP A 48 19.73 -17.85 -3.80
N ASP A 49 18.63 -17.21 -3.38
CA ASP A 49 18.64 -15.98 -2.60
C ASP A 49 19.30 -16.20 -1.24
N PHE A 50 19.01 -17.35 -0.61
CA PHE A 50 19.61 -17.71 0.68
C PHE A 50 21.13 -17.93 0.57
N ALA A 51 21.60 -18.64 -0.47
CA ALA A 51 23.03 -18.84 -0.69
C ALA A 51 23.76 -17.49 -0.90
N SER A 52 23.19 -16.60 -1.73
CA SER A 52 23.74 -15.28 -1.99
C SER A 52 23.71 -14.38 -0.74
N MET A 53 22.71 -14.50 0.11
CA MET A 53 22.63 -13.80 1.40
C MET A 53 23.73 -14.25 2.38
N LEU A 54 24.00 -15.55 2.47
CA LEU A 54 25.08 -16.05 3.32
C LEU A 54 26.44 -15.54 2.84
N GLU A 55 26.67 -15.55 1.51
CA GLU A 55 27.89 -15.02 0.92
C GLU A 55 28.05 -13.51 1.22
N LEU A 56 26.98 -12.72 1.05
CA LEU A 56 26.98 -11.31 1.37
C LEU A 56 27.31 -11.03 2.85
N ARG A 57 26.84 -11.88 3.77
CA ARG A 57 27.10 -11.78 5.21
C ARG A 57 28.47 -12.37 5.60
N GLY A 58 29.18 -13.01 4.66
CA GLY A 58 30.43 -13.71 4.94
C GLY A 58 30.27 -14.96 5.81
N TYR A 59 29.12 -15.64 5.74
CA TYR A 59 28.84 -16.81 6.54
C TYR A 59 29.08 -18.11 5.79
N ASP A 60 29.85 -19.03 6.43
CA ASP A 60 29.94 -20.41 6.00
C ASP A 60 28.64 -21.16 6.30
N LYS A 61 28.13 -21.94 5.35
CA LYS A 61 26.86 -22.68 5.45
C LYS A 61 26.83 -23.64 6.63
N LYS A 62 27.93 -24.36 6.91
CA LYS A 62 28.00 -25.35 7.97
C LYS A 62 28.03 -24.69 9.35
N LYS A 63 28.81 -23.62 9.48
CA LYS A 63 28.91 -22.84 10.70
C LYS A 63 27.59 -22.14 11.00
N TYR A 64 26.94 -21.59 9.94
CA TYR A 64 25.61 -21.00 10.05
C TYR A 64 24.55 -22.01 10.51
N ALA A 65 24.55 -23.25 9.96
CA ALA A 65 23.62 -24.29 10.37
C ALA A 65 23.72 -24.61 11.87
N LYS A 66 24.95 -24.59 12.44
CA LYS A 66 25.15 -24.76 13.88
C LYS A 66 24.62 -23.58 14.71
N CYS A 67 24.74 -22.35 14.22
CA CYS A 67 24.20 -21.16 14.90
C CYS A 67 22.69 -21.22 15.04
N ILE A 68 21.99 -21.68 14.00
CA ILE A 68 20.54 -21.76 13.97
C ILE A 68 19.97 -23.02 14.65
N ASP A 69 20.76 -24.08 14.81
CA ASP A 69 20.39 -25.22 15.67
C ASP A 69 20.80 -24.97 17.12
N GLY A 70 19.90 -24.36 17.90
CA GLY A 70 20.17 -23.95 19.27
C GLY A 70 20.71 -25.09 20.18
N LYS A 71 20.40 -26.35 19.87
CA LYS A 71 20.94 -27.51 20.66
C LYS A 71 22.40 -27.74 20.37
N SER A 72 22.83 -27.67 19.13
CA SER A 72 24.22 -27.83 18.71
C SER A 72 25.07 -26.65 19.20
N PHE A 73 24.56 -25.44 19.12
CA PHE A 73 25.23 -24.23 19.62
C PHE A 73 25.53 -24.32 21.13
N LEU A 74 24.54 -24.69 21.96
CA LEU A 74 24.71 -24.77 23.41
C LEU A 74 25.64 -25.88 23.89
N LYS A 75 25.82 -26.96 23.13
CA LYS A 75 26.76 -28.05 23.49
C LYS A 75 28.23 -27.64 23.42
N GLY A 76 28.58 -26.69 22.50
CA GLY A 76 29.94 -26.22 22.29
C GLY A 76 30.35 -25.06 23.20
N ASN A 77 29.39 -24.24 23.65
CA ASN A 77 29.66 -22.95 24.30
C ASN A 77 29.15 -22.91 25.75
N LYS A 78 30.07 -22.89 26.71
CA LYS A 78 29.75 -22.72 28.13
C LYS A 78 30.41 -21.44 28.65
N GLY A 79 29.64 -20.32 28.68
CA GLY A 79 29.97 -19.26 29.63
C GLY A 79 30.44 -17.89 29.09
N ASN A 80 30.34 -17.54 27.83
CA ASN A 80 30.49 -16.14 27.41
C ASN A 80 29.21 -15.35 27.61
N LEU A 81 29.30 -14.26 28.40
CA LEU A 81 28.20 -13.34 28.67
C LEU A 81 28.14 -12.28 27.58
N SER A 82 27.05 -12.21 26.87
CA SER A 82 26.75 -11.10 25.96
C SER A 82 26.57 -9.80 26.74
N SER A 83 26.96 -8.65 26.15
CA SER A 83 26.91 -7.35 26.82
C SER A 83 25.50 -6.99 27.33
N TRP A 84 24.45 -7.26 26.54
CA TRP A 84 23.06 -7.01 26.92
C TRP A 84 22.65 -7.76 28.21
N TYR A 85 23.16 -8.95 28.44
CA TYR A 85 22.84 -9.72 29.63
C TYR A 85 23.47 -9.10 30.89
N SER A 86 24.67 -8.51 30.77
CA SER A 86 25.25 -7.72 31.86
C SER A 86 24.37 -6.55 32.27
N ASP A 87 23.80 -5.84 31.31
CA ASP A 87 22.89 -4.69 31.58
C ASP A 87 21.54 -5.18 32.16
N PHE A 88 21.01 -6.30 31.67
CA PHE A 88 19.85 -6.94 32.24
C PHE A 88 20.08 -7.29 33.73
N GLU A 89 21.22 -7.90 34.07
CA GLU A 89 21.51 -8.25 35.46
C GLU A 89 21.72 -7.01 36.35
N LYS A 90 22.24 -5.89 35.85
CA LYS A 90 22.29 -4.61 36.60
C LYS A 90 20.89 -4.12 36.93
N ILE A 91 19.97 -4.14 35.98
CA ILE A 91 18.57 -3.76 36.19
C ILE A 91 17.93 -4.64 37.26
N PHE A 92 18.12 -5.94 37.19
CA PHE A 92 17.53 -6.90 38.13
C PHE A 92 18.22 -6.94 39.51
N ALA A 93 19.52 -6.68 39.60
CA ALA A 93 20.21 -6.49 40.86
C ALA A 93 19.72 -5.22 41.58
N PHE A 94 19.43 -4.15 40.83
CA PHE A 94 18.80 -2.94 41.38
C PHE A 94 17.39 -3.22 41.88
N PHE A 95 16.56 -3.94 41.13
CA PHE A 95 15.20 -4.29 41.53
C PHE A 95 15.16 -5.16 42.79
N SER A 96 16.02 -6.15 42.92
CA SER A 96 16.07 -7.03 44.10
C SER A 96 16.39 -6.29 45.40
N ASN A 97 17.07 -5.14 45.32
CA ASN A 97 17.47 -4.30 46.46
C ASN A 97 16.54 -3.12 46.70
N SER A 98 15.56 -2.88 45.82
CA SER A 98 14.62 -1.76 45.94
C SER A 98 13.38 -2.16 46.75
N LYS A 99 12.87 -1.24 47.59
CA LYS A 99 11.56 -1.38 48.23
C LYS A 99 10.50 -0.92 47.26
N PHE A 100 10.16 -1.74 46.29
CA PHE A 100 9.13 -1.43 45.31
C PHE A 100 7.75 -1.58 45.94
N VAL A 101 6.90 -0.55 45.85
CA VAL A 101 5.48 -0.59 46.20
C VAL A 101 4.71 -0.66 44.89
N GLU A 102 3.95 -1.72 44.71
CA GLU A 102 3.10 -1.90 43.53
C GLU A 102 1.98 -0.85 43.52
N ASP A 103 1.83 -0.14 42.40
CA ASP A 103 0.69 0.73 42.14
C ASP A 103 -0.30 0.03 41.23
N ILE A 104 -1.32 -0.58 41.78
CA ILE A 104 -2.33 -1.37 41.05
C ILE A 104 -3.04 -0.53 39.98
N ASN A 105 -3.09 0.79 40.11
CA ASN A 105 -3.73 1.65 39.10
C ASN A 105 -2.96 1.75 37.79
N VAL A 106 -1.70 1.33 37.74
CA VAL A 106 -0.83 1.39 36.55
C VAL A 106 -0.98 0.15 35.65
N GLY A 107 -1.71 -0.87 36.06
CA GLY A 107 -2.01 -2.05 35.25
C GLY A 107 -0.75 -2.83 34.81
N TYR A 108 -0.70 -3.29 33.53
CA TYR A 108 0.41 -4.09 33.00
C TYR A 108 1.78 -3.39 33.06
N VAL A 109 1.83 -2.06 33.20
CA VAL A 109 3.08 -1.29 33.33
C VAL A 109 3.85 -1.69 34.60
N ASN A 110 3.17 -2.12 35.66
CA ASN A 110 3.81 -2.59 36.89
C ASN A 110 4.83 -3.72 36.63
N ILE A 111 4.60 -4.56 35.63
CA ILE A 111 5.49 -5.67 35.30
C ILE A 111 6.84 -5.16 34.75
N PHE A 112 6.87 -3.96 34.17
CA PHE A 112 8.08 -3.32 33.63
C PHE A 112 8.76 -2.36 34.61
N MET A 113 8.26 -2.24 35.82
CA MET A 113 8.84 -1.33 36.82
C MET A 113 10.33 -1.52 37.10
N PRO A 114 10.92 -2.73 37.03
CA PRO A 114 12.38 -2.88 37.17
C PRO A 114 13.16 -2.03 36.17
N PHE A 115 12.73 -2.00 34.92
CA PHE A 115 13.35 -1.21 33.83
C PHE A 115 13.11 0.29 34.01
N ILE A 116 11.88 0.68 34.37
CA ILE A 116 11.48 2.07 34.55
C ILE A 116 12.23 2.71 35.73
N LEU A 117 12.24 2.06 36.89
CA LEU A 117 12.94 2.57 38.07
C LEU A 117 14.45 2.64 37.89
N TYR A 118 15.01 1.68 37.17
CA TYR A 118 16.43 1.71 36.82
C TYR A 118 16.75 2.90 35.92
N ALA A 119 15.90 3.18 34.93
CA ALA A 119 16.05 4.34 34.05
C ALA A 119 15.96 5.66 34.83
N GLU A 120 14.94 5.83 35.68
CA GLU A 120 14.78 7.03 36.54
C GLU A 120 16.00 7.29 37.42
N LYS A 121 16.48 6.25 38.10
CA LYS A 121 17.68 6.37 38.94
C LYS A 121 18.90 6.76 38.11
N THR A 122 19.11 6.10 36.97
CA THR A 122 20.28 6.36 36.12
C THR A 122 20.23 7.78 35.56
N LEU A 123 19.11 8.23 35.05
CA LEU A 123 18.92 9.59 34.55
C LEU A 123 19.18 10.63 35.60
N ARG A 124 18.64 10.47 36.80
CA ARG A 124 18.86 11.39 37.92
C ARG A 124 20.34 11.55 38.34
N THR A 125 21.18 10.58 38.01
CA THR A 125 22.63 10.61 38.31
C THR A 125 23.49 11.00 37.13
N THR A 126 22.93 11.08 35.91
CA THR A 126 23.68 11.31 34.68
C THR A 126 23.27 12.57 33.90
N ILE A 127 22.12 13.17 34.25
CA ILE A 127 21.69 14.47 33.69
C ILE A 127 22.54 15.59 34.30
N PRO A 128 22.92 16.61 33.51
CA PRO A 128 23.68 17.77 34.03
C PRO A 128 22.96 18.46 35.18
N ASP A 129 23.72 18.88 36.20
CA ASP A 129 23.16 19.54 37.42
C ASP A 129 22.38 20.83 37.08
N SER A 130 22.81 21.56 36.05
CA SER A 130 22.12 22.76 35.52
C SER A 130 20.71 22.47 34.99
N GLN A 131 20.48 21.25 34.52
CA GLN A 131 19.22 20.79 33.94
C GLN A 131 18.33 20.02 34.93
N MET A 132 18.75 19.85 36.19
CA MET A 132 18.00 19.04 37.16
C MET A 132 16.60 19.57 37.45
N ASN A 133 16.41 20.89 37.53
CA ASN A 133 15.09 21.49 37.67
C ASN A 133 14.17 21.19 36.46
N SER A 134 14.72 21.23 35.26
CA SER A 134 13.99 20.85 34.03
C SER A 134 13.57 19.38 34.08
N TYR A 135 14.48 18.49 34.47
CA TYR A 135 14.21 17.05 34.59
C TYR A 135 13.11 16.76 35.62
N ASP A 136 13.18 17.38 36.83
CA ASP A 136 12.19 17.18 37.90
C ASP A 136 10.79 17.57 37.48
N ASN A 137 10.63 18.59 36.62
CA ASN A 137 9.32 18.99 36.10
C ASN A 137 8.73 17.99 35.12
N VAL A 138 9.57 17.33 34.27
CA VAL A 138 9.11 16.49 33.15
C VAL A 138 9.32 15.01 33.37
N GLN A 139 9.86 14.58 34.55
CA GLN A 139 10.18 13.18 34.82
C GLN A 139 8.99 12.22 34.63
N ASN A 140 7.76 12.66 34.91
CA ASN A 140 6.55 11.85 34.77
C ASN A 140 6.23 11.60 33.26
N SER A 141 6.43 12.60 32.41
CA SER A 141 6.25 12.45 30.96
C SER A 141 7.31 11.50 30.37
N ILE A 142 8.57 11.62 30.81
CA ILE A 142 9.67 10.72 30.46
C ILE A 142 9.37 9.28 30.89
N ARG A 143 8.92 9.09 32.14
CA ARG A 143 8.50 7.79 32.66
C ARG A 143 7.35 7.17 31.86
N GLY A 144 6.31 7.96 31.54
CA GLY A 144 5.14 7.52 30.78
C GLY A 144 5.51 7.06 29.37
N THR A 145 6.41 7.78 28.71
CA THR A 145 6.89 7.41 27.38
C THR A 145 7.68 6.09 27.40
N LEU A 146 8.61 5.91 28.34
CA LEU A 146 9.32 4.64 28.49
C LEU A 146 8.35 3.48 28.76
N ALA A 147 7.38 3.68 29.66
CA ALA A 147 6.37 2.69 30.00
C ALA A 147 5.60 2.22 28.75
N ASN A 148 5.18 3.16 27.90
CA ASN A 148 4.48 2.86 26.63
C ASN A 148 5.38 2.09 25.64
N ARG A 149 6.65 2.45 25.51
CA ARG A 149 7.61 1.72 24.66
C ARG A 149 7.77 0.28 25.11
N LEU A 150 7.97 0.04 26.41
CA LEU A 150 8.11 -1.29 26.96
C LEU A 150 6.80 -2.11 26.83
N LEU A 151 5.66 -1.46 27.03
CA LEU A 151 4.35 -2.08 26.86
C LEU A 151 4.12 -2.53 25.41
N ASN A 152 4.47 -1.71 24.43
CA ASN A 152 4.36 -2.07 23.02
C ASN A 152 5.19 -3.31 22.64
N ILE A 153 6.36 -3.50 23.26
CA ILE A 153 7.20 -4.68 23.08
C ILE A 153 6.59 -5.91 23.77
N GLY A 154 6.14 -5.76 25.02
CA GLY A 154 5.83 -6.90 25.90
C GLY A 154 4.37 -7.31 25.96
N LEU A 155 3.40 -6.43 25.61
CA LEU A 155 1.96 -6.65 25.88
C LEU A 155 1.43 -7.98 25.32
N LYS A 156 1.80 -8.35 24.09
CA LYS A 156 1.35 -9.61 23.47
C LYS A 156 1.77 -10.85 24.28
N THR A 157 2.97 -10.79 24.83
CA THR A 157 3.50 -11.87 25.67
C THR A 157 2.78 -11.89 27.02
N LEU A 158 2.54 -10.73 27.63
CA LEU A 158 1.83 -10.65 28.91
C LEU A 158 0.38 -11.13 28.79
N VAL A 159 -0.33 -10.76 27.73
CA VAL A 159 -1.68 -11.27 27.47
C VAL A 159 -1.69 -12.79 27.28
N LEU A 160 -0.68 -13.35 26.59
CA LEU A 160 -0.56 -14.79 26.43
C LEU A 160 -0.30 -15.50 27.78
N GLU A 161 0.64 -14.97 28.59
CA GLU A 161 0.97 -15.55 29.89
C GLU A 161 -0.21 -15.44 30.88
N MET A 162 -0.90 -14.33 30.91
CA MET A 162 -2.12 -14.18 31.73
C MET A 162 -3.16 -15.26 31.38
N ARG A 163 -3.39 -15.52 30.09
CA ARG A 163 -4.31 -16.57 29.65
C ARG A 163 -3.83 -17.97 30.02
N ARG A 164 -2.51 -18.20 29.99
CA ARG A 164 -1.92 -19.47 30.44
C ARG A 164 -2.14 -19.66 31.93
N GLU A 165 -1.77 -18.66 32.74
CA GLU A 165 -1.94 -18.73 34.20
C GLU A 165 -3.42 -18.86 34.61
N ASN A 166 -4.33 -18.23 33.87
CA ASN A 166 -5.78 -18.39 34.08
C ASN A 166 -6.25 -19.81 33.72
N ALA A 167 -5.79 -20.37 32.61
CA ALA A 167 -6.12 -21.75 32.21
C ALA A 167 -5.57 -22.81 33.20
N ASP A 168 -4.42 -22.54 33.77
CA ASP A 168 -3.77 -23.41 34.78
C ASP A 168 -4.40 -23.23 36.19
N GLY A 169 -5.35 -22.30 36.35
CA GLY A 169 -6.06 -22.04 37.62
C GLY A 169 -5.23 -21.31 38.67
N ASN A 170 -4.16 -20.62 38.27
CA ASN A 170 -3.25 -19.92 39.18
C ASN A 170 -3.72 -18.53 39.58
N LEU A 171 -4.72 -17.95 38.85
CA LEU A 171 -5.23 -16.61 39.10
C LEU A 171 -6.40 -16.65 40.10
N GLN A 172 -6.35 -15.74 41.06
CA GLN A 172 -7.39 -15.59 42.12
C GLN A 172 -8.29 -14.40 41.79
N GLY A 173 -9.59 -14.52 42.09
CA GLY A 173 -10.57 -13.45 41.90
C GLY A 173 -11.97 -13.95 41.54
N ALA A 174 -13.00 -13.24 41.96
CA ALA A 174 -14.39 -13.58 41.72
C ALA A 174 -14.83 -13.24 40.30
N ASP A 175 -14.19 -12.23 39.70
CA ASP A 175 -14.47 -11.78 38.33
C ASP A 175 -13.21 -11.65 37.48
N GLY A 176 -13.37 -11.24 36.21
CA GLY A 176 -12.27 -11.12 35.27
C GLY A 176 -11.29 -10.00 35.60
N HIS A 177 -11.75 -8.93 36.24
CA HIS A 177 -10.92 -7.82 36.66
C HIS A 177 -10.01 -8.22 37.85
N GLU A 178 -10.56 -8.87 38.85
CA GLU A 178 -9.79 -9.38 39.99
C GLU A 178 -8.74 -10.40 39.55
N ARG A 179 -9.06 -11.30 38.60
CA ARG A 179 -8.08 -12.24 38.05
C ARG A 179 -6.98 -11.55 37.27
N MET A 180 -7.29 -10.50 36.52
CA MET A 180 -6.26 -9.66 35.86
C MET A 180 -5.35 -9.00 36.90
N LEU A 181 -5.89 -8.42 37.98
CA LEU A 181 -5.09 -7.85 39.05
C LEU A 181 -4.21 -8.92 39.74
N SER A 182 -4.77 -10.12 39.99
CA SER A 182 -4.00 -11.26 40.51
C SER A 182 -2.82 -11.63 39.60
N PHE A 183 -3.01 -11.59 38.28
CA PHE A 183 -1.91 -11.81 37.31
C PHE A 183 -0.86 -10.70 37.42
N ILE A 184 -1.26 -9.43 37.43
CA ILE A 184 -0.33 -8.29 37.53
C ILE A 184 0.50 -8.41 38.81
N HIS A 185 -0.15 -8.67 39.93
CA HIS A 185 0.55 -8.87 41.19
C HIS A 185 1.58 -10.00 41.12
N MET A 186 1.17 -11.17 40.62
CA MET A 186 2.06 -12.31 40.46
C MET A 186 3.23 -12.00 39.50
N ALA A 187 2.92 -11.42 38.35
CA ALA A 187 3.90 -11.13 37.30
C ALA A 187 4.85 -9.97 37.65
N SER A 188 4.49 -9.12 38.60
CA SER A 188 5.36 -8.07 39.15
C SER A 188 6.39 -8.60 40.16
N THR A 189 6.24 -9.85 40.65
CA THR A 189 7.21 -10.43 41.61
C THR A 189 8.55 -10.76 40.93
N TYR A 190 9.66 -10.59 41.66
CA TYR A 190 11.00 -10.92 41.19
C TYR A 190 11.10 -12.39 40.72
N ALA A 191 10.48 -13.31 41.43
CA ALA A 191 10.52 -14.73 41.10
C ALA A 191 9.83 -15.03 39.75
N TYR A 192 8.63 -14.49 39.54
CA TYR A 192 7.89 -14.67 38.27
C TYR A 192 8.60 -14.03 37.09
N GLN A 193 9.14 -12.83 37.26
CA GLN A 193 9.87 -12.13 36.19
C GLN A 193 11.11 -12.90 35.76
N ARG A 194 11.87 -13.49 36.72
CA ARG A 194 13.01 -14.37 36.37
C ARG A 194 12.55 -15.60 35.57
N LEU A 195 11.37 -16.15 35.88
CA LEU A 195 10.77 -17.26 35.13
C LEU A 195 10.31 -16.79 33.74
N LEU A 196 9.59 -15.67 33.66
CA LEU A 196 9.10 -15.06 32.41
C LEU A 196 10.25 -14.85 31.42
N TYR A 197 11.32 -14.18 31.86
CA TYR A 197 12.46 -13.88 31.01
C TYR A 197 13.36 -15.12 30.71
N SER A 198 13.27 -16.18 31.54
CA SER A 198 13.86 -17.47 31.16
C SER A 198 13.09 -18.19 30.07
N ARG A 199 11.76 -17.96 29.99
CA ARG A 199 10.90 -18.50 28.93
C ARG A 199 11.00 -17.66 27.64
N TYR A 200 11.20 -16.35 27.78
CA TYR A 200 11.28 -15.39 26.68
C TYR A 200 12.57 -14.54 26.77
N PRO A 201 13.75 -15.16 26.55
CA PRO A 201 15.03 -14.45 26.70
C PRO A 201 15.20 -13.30 25.69
N VAL A 202 14.61 -13.41 24.50
CA VAL A 202 14.61 -12.35 23.49
C VAL A 202 13.82 -11.14 23.96
N LEU A 203 12.67 -11.34 24.65
CA LEU A 203 11.93 -10.26 25.27
C LEU A 203 12.79 -9.51 26.30
N ALA A 204 13.52 -10.25 27.15
CA ALA A 204 14.42 -9.64 28.12
C ALA A 204 15.48 -8.76 27.45
N ARG A 205 16.08 -9.24 26.36
CA ARG A 205 17.05 -8.48 25.56
C ARG A 205 16.41 -7.22 24.96
N MET A 206 15.25 -7.33 24.30
CA MET A 206 14.57 -6.19 23.70
C MET A 206 14.19 -5.12 24.71
N LEU A 207 13.64 -5.50 25.88
CA LEU A 207 13.30 -4.57 26.96
C LEU A 207 14.54 -3.89 27.54
N THR A 208 15.63 -4.64 27.73
CA THR A 208 16.91 -4.09 28.20
C THR A 208 17.46 -3.06 27.22
N GLN A 209 17.53 -3.43 25.92
CA GLN A 209 18.01 -2.55 24.87
C GLN A 209 17.18 -1.28 24.77
N ALA A 210 15.84 -1.39 24.71
CA ALA A 210 14.94 -0.24 24.67
C ALA A 210 15.14 0.70 25.89
N THR A 211 15.41 0.13 27.08
CA THR A 211 15.67 0.91 28.29
C THR A 211 17.00 1.64 28.24
N THR A 212 18.07 0.96 27.82
CA THR A 212 19.41 1.57 27.74
C THR A 212 19.49 2.64 26.67
N ASP A 213 18.88 2.40 25.51
CA ASP A 213 18.80 3.37 24.42
C ASP A 213 17.99 4.59 24.82
N TYR A 214 16.85 4.38 25.51
CA TYR A 214 16.04 5.48 26.02
C TYR A 214 16.78 6.35 27.02
N ILE A 215 17.53 5.75 27.96
CA ILE A 215 18.39 6.46 28.90
C ILE A 215 19.43 7.30 28.15
N ALA A 216 20.08 6.73 27.16
CA ALA A 216 21.08 7.42 26.35
C ALA A 216 20.48 8.61 25.60
N PHE A 217 19.32 8.43 24.97
CA PHE A 217 18.59 9.49 24.25
C PHE A 217 18.18 10.64 25.15
N ILE A 218 17.56 10.38 26.30
CA ILE A 218 17.15 11.43 27.23
C ILE A 218 18.35 12.19 27.78
N ARG A 219 19.41 11.49 28.20
CA ARG A 219 20.65 12.11 28.66
C ARG A 219 21.25 13.01 27.58
N GLU A 220 21.37 12.52 26.35
CA GLU A 220 21.88 13.31 25.22
C GLU A 220 21.06 14.59 25.00
N MET A 221 19.72 14.49 25.01
CA MET A 221 18.86 15.65 24.85
C MET A 221 19.09 16.72 25.94
N PHE A 222 19.19 16.33 27.19
CA PHE A 222 19.47 17.29 28.28
C PHE A 222 20.88 17.90 28.20
N THR A 223 21.87 17.13 27.79
CA THR A 223 23.22 17.66 27.53
C THR A 223 23.21 18.71 26.42
N ARG A 224 22.51 18.42 25.31
CA ARG A 224 22.35 19.36 24.18
C ARG A 224 21.56 20.61 24.54
N LEU A 225 20.57 20.49 25.45
CA LEU A 225 19.90 21.67 26.01
C LEU A 225 20.83 22.57 26.84
N GLU A 226 21.75 21.99 27.62
CA GLU A 226 22.78 22.74 28.32
C GLU A 226 23.76 23.40 27.36
N GLU A 227 24.24 22.67 26.36
CA GLU A 227 25.21 23.17 25.37
C GLU A 227 24.65 24.33 24.55
N SER A 228 23.36 24.27 24.17
CA SER A 228 22.67 25.28 23.33
C SER A 228 21.94 26.35 24.13
N ASP A 229 22.05 26.43 25.46
CA ASP A 229 21.25 27.34 26.30
C ASP A 229 21.26 28.79 25.85
N SER A 230 22.45 29.33 25.50
CA SER A 230 22.61 30.71 25.07
C SER A 230 21.95 31.00 23.71
N GLU A 231 22.19 30.13 22.75
CA GLU A 231 21.64 30.20 21.38
C GLU A 231 20.13 30.02 21.38
N LEU A 232 19.64 29.10 22.21
CA LEU A 232 18.22 28.81 22.35
C LEU A 232 17.47 29.99 23.01
N LYS A 233 18.05 30.65 24.00
CA LYS A 233 17.51 31.90 24.55
C LYS A 233 17.39 33.01 23.51
N MET A 234 18.41 33.19 22.67
CA MET A 234 18.35 34.15 21.56
C MET A 234 17.29 33.77 20.53
N PHE A 235 17.23 32.48 20.17
CA PHE A 235 16.26 31.94 19.21
C PHE A 235 14.81 32.17 19.67
N LEU A 236 14.53 31.89 20.96
CA LEU A 236 13.21 32.06 21.57
C LEU A 236 12.96 33.50 22.09
N LYS A 237 13.91 34.41 21.90
CA LYS A 237 13.86 35.81 22.41
C LYS A 237 13.53 35.86 23.92
N SER A 238 14.06 34.91 24.69
CA SER A 238 13.81 34.81 26.12
C SER A 238 14.78 35.70 26.91
N THR A 239 14.21 36.46 27.85
CA THR A 239 14.98 37.29 28.83
C THR A 239 15.15 36.59 30.17
N VAL A 240 14.52 35.44 30.36
CA VAL A 240 14.55 34.63 31.60
C VAL A 240 15.29 33.30 31.34
N PRO A 241 15.81 32.64 32.35
CA PRO A 241 16.33 31.29 32.24
C PRO A 241 15.26 30.33 31.70
N LEU A 242 15.64 29.49 30.75
CA LEU A 242 14.77 28.46 30.16
C LEU A 242 14.83 27.22 31.04
N VAL A 243 13.68 26.87 31.61
CA VAL A 243 13.48 25.65 32.41
C VAL A 243 12.29 24.91 31.80
N LEU A 244 12.45 23.63 31.47
CA LEU A 244 11.35 22.82 30.91
C LEU A 244 10.20 22.76 31.91
N SER A 245 8.96 22.99 31.43
CA SER A 245 7.72 22.85 32.16
C SER A 245 6.91 21.64 31.68
N ASP A 246 7.02 21.27 30.38
CA ASP A 246 6.42 20.09 29.79
C ASP A 246 7.28 19.57 28.65
N ILE A 247 7.13 18.27 28.34
CA ILE A 247 7.79 17.61 27.23
C ILE A 247 6.84 16.57 26.62
N ARG A 248 6.78 16.56 25.28
CA ARG A 248 6.13 15.50 24.52
C ARG A 248 7.20 14.77 23.70
N LEU A 249 7.39 13.50 24.01
CA LEU A 249 8.30 12.59 23.36
C LEU A 249 7.54 11.71 22.36
N ASP A 250 8.25 10.94 21.55
CA ASP A 250 7.69 10.04 20.53
C ASP A 250 6.89 10.78 19.42
N GLY A 251 7.38 11.97 19.02
CA GLY A 251 6.92 12.66 17.82
C GLY A 251 7.50 12.00 16.54
N GLY A 252 6.86 10.91 16.06
CA GLY A 252 7.29 10.18 14.86
C GLY A 252 7.99 8.84 15.12
N ASP A 253 8.59 8.29 14.08
CA ASP A 253 9.29 7.00 14.10
C ASP A 253 10.58 7.06 14.96
N ALA A 254 10.91 5.94 15.61
CA ALA A 254 12.17 5.80 16.34
C ALA A 254 13.30 5.34 15.41
N HIS A 255 14.41 6.06 15.41
CA HIS A 255 15.59 5.80 14.59
C HIS A 255 16.88 5.83 15.43
N ASN A 256 17.96 5.27 14.93
CA ASN A 256 19.31 5.43 15.51
C ASN A 256 19.33 5.25 17.03
N HIS A 257 18.98 4.05 17.50
CA HIS A 257 18.88 3.69 18.92
C HIS A 257 17.74 4.42 19.66
N GLY A 258 16.53 4.37 19.07
CA GLY A 258 15.31 4.83 19.72
C GLY A 258 15.15 6.34 19.85
N ARG A 259 15.94 7.16 19.10
CA ARG A 259 15.78 8.62 19.09
C ARG A 259 14.51 9.01 18.34
N THR A 260 13.78 9.97 18.93
CA THR A 260 12.54 10.53 18.37
C THR A 260 12.54 12.04 18.45
N VAL A 261 11.65 12.70 17.74
CA VAL A 261 11.39 14.13 17.85
C VAL A 261 10.73 14.43 19.19
N ALA A 262 11.09 15.56 19.83
CA ALA A 262 10.51 16.02 21.07
C ALA A 262 10.00 17.46 20.96
N ILE A 263 8.79 17.72 21.51
CA ILE A 263 8.28 19.09 21.69
C ILE A 263 8.59 19.51 23.11
N LEU A 264 9.33 20.59 23.26
CA LEU A 264 9.81 21.13 24.53
C LEU A 264 9.03 22.41 24.83
N GLU A 265 8.38 22.48 26.00
CA GLU A 265 7.71 23.67 26.51
C GLU A 265 8.47 24.20 27.71
N PHE A 266 8.74 25.50 27.74
CA PHE A 266 9.47 26.16 28.80
C PHE A 266 8.58 26.95 29.75
N ASN A 267 9.12 27.30 30.93
CA ASN A 267 8.47 28.04 32.00
C ASN A 267 7.90 29.42 31.60
N ASN A 268 8.37 29.99 30.50
CA ASN A 268 7.86 31.24 29.95
C ASN A 268 6.75 31.03 28.88
N GLY A 269 6.31 29.77 28.68
CA GLY A 269 5.28 29.38 27.70
C GLY A 269 5.77 29.25 26.25
N SER A 270 7.08 29.51 26.01
CA SER A 270 7.63 29.26 24.66
C SER A 270 7.78 27.77 24.41
N LYS A 271 7.60 27.38 23.12
CA LYS A 271 7.75 26.00 22.65
C LYS A 271 8.79 25.93 21.54
N VAL A 272 9.48 24.80 21.49
CA VAL A 272 10.42 24.49 20.42
C VAL A 272 10.37 23.00 20.13
N VAL A 273 10.66 22.60 18.89
CA VAL A 273 10.76 21.18 18.48
C VAL A 273 12.25 20.81 18.45
N TYR A 274 12.63 19.86 19.27
CA TYR A 274 13.96 19.24 19.23
C TYR A 274 13.96 18.09 18.25
N LYS A 275 14.87 18.14 17.26
CA LYS A 275 15.05 17.08 16.25
C LYS A 275 16.48 16.55 16.37
N PRO A 276 16.70 15.27 16.75
CA PRO A 276 18.02 14.68 16.93
C PRO A 276 18.65 14.27 15.57
N ARG A 277 18.68 15.22 14.63
CA ARG A 277 19.20 15.04 13.27
C ARG A 277 19.56 16.38 12.62
N ASP A 278 20.36 16.32 11.55
CA ASP A 278 20.66 17.48 10.72
C ASP A 278 19.42 18.03 10.02
N LEU A 279 19.25 19.36 10.02
CA LEU A 279 18.18 20.08 9.32
C LEU A 279 18.73 21.04 8.25
N SER A 280 19.92 20.81 7.72
CA SER A 280 20.49 21.63 6.64
C SER A 280 19.62 21.69 5.38
N ILE A 281 18.84 20.62 5.12
CA ILE A 281 17.87 20.59 4.00
C ILE A 281 16.70 21.56 4.21
N HIS A 282 16.28 21.79 5.44
CA HIS A 282 15.27 22.78 5.79
C HIS A 282 15.76 24.20 5.48
N VAL A 283 17.00 24.51 5.86
CA VAL A 283 17.64 25.81 5.56
C VAL A 283 17.76 26.02 4.05
N LEU A 284 18.13 24.97 3.29
CA LEU A 284 18.17 25.01 1.83
C LEU A 284 16.80 25.33 1.23
N PHE A 285 15.73 24.70 1.71
CA PHE A 285 14.38 24.98 1.25
C PHE A 285 13.98 26.44 1.51
N ALA A 286 14.30 26.96 2.71
CA ALA A 286 14.05 28.35 3.06
C ALA A 286 14.82 29.34 2.14
N ASP A 287 16.09 29.04 1.84
CA ASP A 287 16.91 29.85 0.91
C ASP A 287 16.30 29.85 -0.50
N LEU A 288 15.81 28.71 -0.99
CA LEU A 288 15.14 28.62 -2.30
C LEU A 288 13.82 29.37 -2.32
N ALA A 289 12.99 29.21 -1.29
CA ALA A 289 11.74 29.93 -1.16
C ALA A 289 11.96 31.45 -1.18
N HIS A 290 12.93 31.93 -0.39
CA HIS A 290 13.29 33.34 -0.37
C HIS A 290 13.82 33.88 -1.72
N GLU A 291 14.53 33.05 -2.51
CA GLU A 291 14.94 33.44 -3.85
C GLU A 291 13.73 33.54 -4.81
N CYS A 292 12.72 32.66 -4.66
CA CYS A 292 11.47 32.72 -5.42
C CYS A 292 10.63 33.96 -5.10
N GLU A 293 10.67 34.49 -3.87
CA GLU A 293 9.96 35.70 -3.44
C GLU A 293 10.41 36.97 -4.17
N ARG A 294 11.51 36.90 -4.93
CA ARG A 294 11.92 38.01 -5.82
C ARG A 294 11.05 38.11 -7.09
N SER A 295 10.20 37.14 -7.34
CA SER A 295 9.22 37.20 -8.42
C SER A 295 7.96 37.91 -7.94
N ASP A 296 7.49 38.90 -8.66
CA ASP A 296 6.34 39.75 -8.27
C ASP A 296 5.03 38.95 -8.11
N ASP A 297 4.93 37.79 -8.78
CA ASP A 297 3.74 36.93 -8.76
C ASP A 297 3.77 35.90 -7.63
N PHE A 298 4.92 35.68 -6.97
CA PHE A 298 5.12 34.68 -5.93
C PHE A 298 4.82 35.27 -4.56
N LEU A 299 3.90 34.65 -3.81
CA LEU A 299 3.58 35.08 -2.45
C LEU A 299 4.65 34.64 -1.46
N PRO A 300 5.01 35.50 -0.48
CA PRO A 300 5.93 35.10 0.58
C PRO A 300 5.44 33.85 1.31
N LEU A 301 6.31 32.85 1.41
CA LEU A 301 6.06 31.65 2.19
C LEU A 301 6.56 31.85 3.64
N HIS A 302 5.90 31.22 4.58
CA HIS A 302 6.38 31.15 5.94
C HIS A 302 7.05 29.79 6.17
N VAL A 303 8.37 29.75 6.19
CA VAL A 303 9.16 28.56 6.56
C VAL A 303 9.61 28.72 8.00
N SER A 304 9.32 27.72 8.87
CA SER A 304 9.70 27.77 10.29
C SER A 304 11.19 27.96 10.46
N ARG A 305 11.59 28.77 11.46
CA ARG A 305 12.99 29.03 11.75
C ARG A 305 13.67 27.81 12.37
N VAL A 306 14.94 27.61 12.08
CA VAL A 306 15.74 26.52 12.62
C VAL A 306 16.99 27.09 13.29
N LEU A 307 17.32 26.54 14.46
CA LEU A 307 18.63 26.69 15.09
C LEU A 307 19.40 25.38 14.84
N PRO A 308 20.26 25.32 13.81
CA PRO A 308 21.02 24.13 13.49
C PRO A 308 22.25 24.00 14.38
N GLU A 309 22.47 22.77 14.87
CA GLU A 309 23.63 22.37 15.66
C GLU A 309 24.31 21.15 15.03
N ASP A 310 25.44 20.70 15.58
CA ASP A 310 26.15 19.53 15.03
C ASP A 310 25.39 18.22 15.39
N GLY A 311 24.73 17.66 14.36
CA GLY A 311 23.97 16.41 14.46
C GLY A 311 22.57 16.52 15.12
N TYR A 312 22.10 17.74 15.42
CA TYR A 312 20.74 18.00 15.90
C TYR A 312 20.30 19.44 15.56
N ALA A 313 19.04 19.75 15.82
CA ALA A 313 18.53 21.10 15.65
C ALA A 313 17.33 21.38 16.56
N PHE A 314 17.07 22.68 16.77
CA PHE A 314 15.81 23.17 17.33
C PHE A 314 15.04 23.92 16.24
N GLU A 315 13.77 23.58 16.08
CA GLU A 315 12.88 24.18 15.09
C GLU A 315 11.75 24.95 15.80
N GLU A 316 11.36 26.08 15.23
CA GLU A 316 10.22 26.86 15.70
C GLU A 316 8.95 26.03 15.74
N PHE A 317 8.22 26.09 16.84
CA PHE A 317 6.97 25.35 17.00
C PHE A 317 5.84 26.05 16.22
N VAL A 318 5.30 25.37 15.21
CA VAL A 318 4.17 25.81 14.40
C VAL A 318 2.86 25.45 15.09
N ARG A 319 1.91 26.39 15.13
CA ARG A 319 0.56 26.17 15.69
C ARG A 319 -0.47 26.25 14.57
N GLN A 320 -1.46 25.35 14.62
CA GLN A 320 -2.63 25.50 13.78
C GLN A 320 -3.41 26.79 14.16
N SER A 321 -3.79 27.56 13.16
CA SER A 321 -4.70 28.68 13.30
C SER A 321 -5.66 28.79 12.11
N GLN A 322 -6.84 29.37 12.32
CA GLN A 322 -7.84 29.52 11.27
C GLN A 322 -7.64 30.80 10.44
N CYS A 323 -8.15 30.82 9.20
CA CYS A 323 -8.30 32.04 8.42
C CYS A 323 -9.42 32.91 8.97
N LEU A 324 -9.22 34.22 8.91
CA LEU A 324 -10.21 35.21 9.40
C LEU A 324 -11.03 35.82 8.25
N THR A 325 -10.58 35.69 7.01
CA THR A 325 -11.25 36.27 5.80
C THR A 325 -11.17 35.30 4.63
N CYS A 326 -12.09 35.40 3.68
CA CYS A 326 -12.06 34.64 2.41
C CYS A 326 -10.79 34.92 1.61
N ASP A 327 -10.28 36.17 1.62
CA ASP A 327 -9.04 36.50 0.91
C ASP A 327 -7.82 35.76 1.50
N GLN A 328 -7.80 35.50 2.81
CA GLN A 328 -6.77 34.70 3.43
C GLN A 328 -6.88 33.23 2.98
N VAL A 329 -8.09 32.70 2.84
CA VAL A 329 -8.30 31.33 2.33
C VAL A 329 -7.79 31.22 0.89
N SER A 330 -8.10 32.17 0.01
CA SER A 330 -7.59 32.20 -1.37
C SER A 330 -6.07 32.26 -1.40
N ARG A 331 -5.45 33.14 -0.57
CA ARG A 331 -3.97 33.19 -0.48
C ARG A 331 -3.36 31.93 0.11
N TYR A 332 -4.02 31.24 1.03
CA TYR A 332 -3.57 29.94 1.53
C TYR A 332 -3.44 28.93 0.38
N TYR A 333 -4.48 28.81 -0.48
CA TYR A 333 -4.44 27.85 -1.57
C TYR A 333 -3.54 28.28 -2.73
N LEU A 334 -3.32 29.57 -2.95
CA LEU A 334 -2.25 30.05 -3.84
C LEU A 334 -0.88 29.57 -3.32
N ARG A 335 -0.56 29.75 -2.02
CA ARG A 335 0.67 29.25 -1.40
C ARG A 335 0.79 27.74 -1.43
N ILE A 336 -0.32 26.99 -1.30
CA ILE A 336 -0.31 25.54 -1.54
C ILE A 336 0.20 25.23 -2.96
N GLY A 337 -0.28 25.95 -3.97
CA GLY A 337 0.22 25.79 -5.34
C GLY A 337 1.70 26.09 -5.47
N GLU A 338 2.19 27.17 -4.88
CA GLU A 338 3.60 27.56 -4.85
C GLU A 338 4.46 26.49 -4.13
N LEU A 339 4.01 25.98 -3.00
CA LEU A 339 4.68 24.85 -2.29
C LEU A 339 4.72 23.58 -3.14
N LEU A 340 3.64 23.27 -3.86
CA LEU A 340 3.62 22.14 -4.79
C LEU A 340 4.71 22.27 -5.86
N ALA A 341 4.91 23.48 -6.41
CA ALA A 341 5.95 23.73 -7.40
C ALA A 341 7.36 23.52 -6.81
N LEU A 342 7.63 24.03 -5.60
CA LEU A 342 8.94 23.91 -4.95
C LEU A 342 9.22 22.45 -4.55
N VAL A 343 8.24 21.76 -3.94
CA VAL A 343 8.39 20.35 -3.52
C VAL A 343 8.61 19.44 -4.72
N TRP A 344 7.85 19.60 -5.80
CA TRP A 344 8.06 18.87 -7.04
C TRP A 344 9.44 19.15 -7.65
N PHE A 345 9.81 20.42 -7.78
CA PHE A 345 11.09 20.83 -8.38
C PHE A 345 12.29 20.23 -7.63
N LEU A 346 12.21 20.18 -6.31
CA LEU A 346 13.22 19.59 -5.45
C LEU A 346 13.07 18.06 -5.28
N HIS A 347 12.17 17.40 -6.01
CA HIS A 347 11.90 15.96 -5.88
C HIS A 347 11.60 15.53 -4.44
N GLY A 348 10.82 16.33 -3.70
CA GLY A 348 10.33 15.97 -2.37
C GLY A 348 9.35 14.81 -2.45
N ASN A 349 9.37 13.97 -1.42
CA ASN A 349 8.40 12.91 -1.24
C ASN A 349 7.91 12.87 0.22
N ASP A 350 6.96 11.98 0.53
CA ASP A 350 6.42 11.79 1.89
C ASP A 350 5.75 13.04 2.51
N MET A 351 5.23 13.94 1.67
CA MET A 351 4.51 15.14 2.09
C MET A 351 3.04 14.79 2.42
N HIS A 352 2.84 13.95 3.44
CA HIS A 352 1.51 13.51 3.85
C HIS A 352 0.87 14.44 4.89
N TYR A 353 -0.37 14.14 5.29
CA TYR A 353 -1.21 15.00 6.15
C TYR A 353 -0.60 15.33 7.52
N GLU A 354 0.36 14.53 8.03
CA GLU A 354 1.04 14.81 9.30
C GLU A 354 2.22 15.77 9.17
N ASN A 355 2.69 16.03 7.92
CA ASN A 355 3.88 16.84 7.64
C ASN A 355 3.55 18.28 7.24
N ILE A 356 2.26 18.67 7.29
CA ILE A 356 1.81 20.04 7.02
C ILE A 356 0.89 20.55 8.13
N ILE A 357 1.04 21.83 8.48
CA ILE A 357 0.16 22.52 9.44
C ILE A 357 -0.42 23.77 8.79
N SER A 358 -1.73 23.98 8.99
CA SER A 358 -2.45 25.18 8.54
C SER A 358 -2.34 26.29 9.58
N ASP A 359 -1.50 27.30 9.33
CA ASP A 359 -1.32 28.47 10.19
C ASP A 359 -1.91 29.74 9.54
N GLY A 360 -3.22 29.94 9.70
CA GLY A 360 -3.95 31.00 9.03
C GLY A 360 -3.80 30.90 7.52
N GLU A 361 -3.33 31.96 6.86
CA GLU A 361 -3.09 31.99 5.42
C GLU A 361 -1.77 31.33 4.98
N TYR A 362 -1.01 30.73 5.92
CA TYR A 362 0.29 30.11 5.65
C TYR A 362 0.24 28.61 5.85
N PRO A 363 0.25 27.80 4.77
CA PRO A 363 0.53 26.37 4.87
C PRO A 363 2.00 26.18 5.20
N GLN A 364 2.31 25.46 6.29
CA GLN A 364 3.68 25.24 6.74
C GLN A 364 4.02 23.76 6.70
N ILE A 365 5.06 23.41 5.95
CA ILE A 365 5.68 22.09 6.03
C ILE A 365 6.52 22.03 7.30
N ILE A 366 6.37 20.98 8.10
CA ILE A 366 7.10 20.78 9.36
C ILE A 366 8.13 19.64 9.28
N ASP A 367 8.20 18.95 8.15
CA ASP A 367 9.21 17.92 7.91
C ASP A 367 9.75 17.98 6.47
N TYR A 368 10.97 18.47 6.34
CA TYR A 368 11.66 18.63 5.07
C TYR A 368 12.65 17.51 4.78
N GLU A 369 12.78 16.49 5.64
CA GLU A 369 13.87 15.50 5.56
C GLU A 369 13.94 14.72 4.27
N THR A 370 12.83 14.62 3.54
CA THR A 370 12.69 13.93 2.25
C THR A 370 12.68 14.88 1.05
N VAL A 371 12.86 16.18 1.24
CA VAL A 371 13.07 17.15 0.16
C VAL A 371 14.46 16.91 -0.44
N CYS A 372 14.60 16.97 -1.75
CA CYS A 372 15.79 16.55 -2.51
C CYS A 372 16.11 15.03 -2.39
N SER A 373 15.12 14.21 -2.03
CA SER A 373 15.32 12.78 -1.89
C SER A 373 15.67 12.10 -3.20
N ASN A 374 16.28 10.92 -3.10
CA ASN A 374 16.71 10.12 -4.23
C ASN A 374 16.16 8.69 -4.11
N TYR A 375 16.20 7.93 -5.18
CA TYR A 375 15.66 6.57 -5.21
C TYR A 375 16.76 5.57 -5.49
N VAL A 376 16.83 4.53 -4.66
CA VAL A 376 17.75 3.41 -4.86
C VAL A 376 17.47 2.68 -6.17
N GLU A 377 18.53 2.30 -6.87
CA GLU A 377 18.42 1.50 -8.08
C GLU A 377 17.91 0.08 -7.76
N MET A 378 16.94 -0.35 -8.54
CA MET A 378 16.40 -1.71 -8.46
C MET A 378 17.09 -2.62 -9.48
N ASP A 379 17.25 -3.89 -9.12
CA ASP A 379 17.74 -4.91 -10.03
C ASP A 379 16.60 -5.33 -10.98
N SER A 380 16.74 -4.98 -12.24
CA SER A 380 15.83 -5.43 -13.29
C SER A 380 16.29 -6.83 -13.80
N GLN A 381 15.96 -7.88 -13.06
CA GLN A 381 16.41 -9.25 -13.36
C GLN A 381 16.06 -9.76 -14.77
N ASN A 382 15.24 -9.08 -15.57
CA ASN A 382 14.73 -9.62 -16.83
C ASN A 382 14.97 -8.81 -18.11
N SER A 383 15.65 -7.66 -18.08
CA SER A 383 16.02 -6.99 -19.35
C SER A 383 17.20 -6.05 -19.17
N LEU A 384 18.16 -6.17 -20.04
CA LEU A 384 19.24 -5.19 -20.30
C LEU A 384 18.69 -3.82 -20.75
N ARG A 385 17.36 -3.64 -20.84
CA ARG A 385 16.69 -2.46 -21.40
C ARG A 385 15.50 -2.07 -20.53
N GLU A 386 15.39 -0.77 -20.27
CA GLU A 386 14.27 -0.20 -19.54
C GLU A 386 12.97 -0.29 -20.34
N THR A 387 11.97 -1.02 -19.82
CA THR A 387 10.66 -1.09 -20.46
C THR A 387 9.89 0.23 -20.33
N ALA A 388 8.90 0.44 -21.21
CA ALA A 388 8.05 1.62 -21.18
C ALA A 388 7.32 1.81 -19.82
N ASP A 389 6.96 0.70 -19.16
CA ASP A 389 6.28 0.72 -17.87
C ASP A 389 7.16 1.26 -16.74
N VAL A 390 8.43 0.84 -16.72
CA VAL A 390 9.42 1.34 -15.76
C VAL A 390 9.64 2.84 -15.99
N LYS A 391 9.67 3.27 -17.25
CA LYS A 391 9.80 4.69 -17.62
C LYS A 391 8.61 5.52 -17.14
N VAL A 392 7.37 5.02 -17.33
CA VAL A 392 6.15 5.67 -16.82
C VAL A 392 6.14 5.68 -15.29
N ALA A 393 6.45 4.57 -14.63
CA ALA A 393 6.50 4.50 -13.16
C ALA A 393 7.52 5.47 -12.58
N ARG A 394 8.71 5.60 -13.20
CA ARG A 394 9.72 6.59 -12.82
C ARG A 394 9.20 8.01 -13.00
N ARG A 395 8.57 8.32 -14.15
CA ARG A 395 8.04 9.66 -14.44
C ARG A 395 6.95 10.07 -13.45
N LEU A 396 6.06 9.14 -13.05
CA LEU A 396 5.06 9.39 -12.02
C LEU A 396 5.69 9.56 -10.64
N ARG A 397 6.67 8.75 -10.28
CA ARG A 397 7.39 8.87 -9.03
C ARG A 397 8.11 10.21 -8.91
N ASP A 398 8.67 10.74 -10.00
CA ASP A 398 9.37 12.02 -10.06
C ASP A 398 8.42 13.22 -10.25
N SER A 399 7.09 12.97 -10.23
CA SER A 399 6.04 13.99 -10.38
C SER A 399 5.34 14.27 -9.04
N LEU A 400 4.39 15.22 -9.05
CA LEU A 400 3.51 15.50 -7.91
C LEU A 400 2.76 14.27 -7.39
N ALA A 401 2.48 13.28 -8.24
CA ALA A 401 1.87 12.02 -7.82
C ALA A 401 2.75 11.22 -6.84
N GLY A 402 4.07 11.40 -6.89
CA GLY A 402 5.03 10.76 -5.99
C GLY A 402 5.26 11.50 -4.68
N THR A 403 4.77 12.74 -4.53
CA THR A 403 5.06 13.58 -3.37
C THR A 403 4.19 13.28 -2.15
N SER A 404 3.09 12.61 -2.30
CA SER A 404 2.00 12.47 -1.30
C SER A 404 1.33 13.80 -0.90
N PHE A 405 1.55 14.88 -1.65
CA PHE A 405 0.96 16.18 -1.35
C PHE A 405 -0.47 16.31 -1.89
N LEU A 406 -0.67 15.92 -3.17
CA LEU A 406 -1.98 15.95 -3.82
C LEU A 406 -2.87 14.78 -3.40
N PRO A 407 -4.21 14.97 -3.33
CA PRO A 407 -5.15 13.89 -3.10
C PRO A 407 -4.86 12.71 -4.04
N THR A 408 -4.47 11.60 -3.44
CA THR A 408 -4.07 10.38 -4.16
C THR A 408 -4.49 9.16 -3.36
N ARG A 409 -5.18 8.22 -4.00
CA ARG A 409 -5.57 6.98 -3.35
C ARG A 409 -4.48 5.93 -3.44
N MET A 410 -4.03 5.48 -2.27
CA MET A 410 -3.16 4.31 -2.14
C MET A 410 -4.03 3.06 -2.00
N VAL A 411 -3.92 2.15 -2.98
CA VAL A 411 -4.60 0.84 -2.92
C VAL A 411 -3.90 -0.03 -1.89
N LEU A 412 -4.65 -0.52 -0.91
CA LEU A 412 -4.11 -1.29 0.23
C LEU A 412 -4.21 -2.81 0.06
N ASN A 413 -5.15 -3.28 -0.77
CA ASN A 413 -5.36 -4.71 -0.98
C ASN A 413 -5.74 -5.04 -2.43
N THR A 414 -5.86 -6.34 -2.72
CA THR A 414 -6.24 -6.86 -4.04
C THR A 414 -7.70 -6.60 -4.41
N GLU A 415 -8.53 -6.14 -3.46
CA GLU A 415 -9.94 -5.82 -3.67
C GLU A 415 -10.15 -4.38 -4.14
N GLY A 416 -9.05 -3.61 -4.29
CA GLY A 416 -9.08 -2.21 -4.74
C GLY A 416 -9.44 -1.21 -3.64
N GLU A 417 -9.54 -1.66 -2.39
CA GLU A 417 -9.77 -0.77 -1.27
C GLU A 417 -8.57 0.16 -1.06
N SER A 418 -8.84 1.44 -0.90
CA SER A 418 -7.83 2.49 -0.92
C SER A 418 -8.07 3.57 0.13
N ILE A 419 -7.00 4.26 0.51
CA ILE A 419 -7.02 5.37 1.46
C ILE A 419 -6.21 6.54 0.91
N ASP A 420 -6.59 7.76 1.28
CA ASP A 420 -5.89 8.98 0.93
C ASP A 420 -5.09 9.51 2.13
N PHE A 421 -3.77 9.42 2.08
CA PHE A 421 -2.85 9.95 3.08
C PHE A 421 -2.29 11.33 2.72
N SER A 422 -2.78 11.96 1.65
CA SER A 422 -2.19 13.21 1.16
C SER A 422 -2.29 14.38 2.15
N ALA A 423 -1.40 15.35 1.99
CA ALA A 423 -1.41 16.60 2.75
C ALA A 423 -2.76 17.35 2.67
N LEU A 424 -3.43 17.26 1.53
CA LEU A 424 -4.70 17.94 1.26
C LEU A 424 -5.94 17.08 1.57
N ASN A 425 -5.78 15.93 2.23
CA ASN A 425 -6.92 15.17 2.73
C ASN A 425 -7.57 15.88 3.92
N VAL A 426 -8.87 16.15 3.82
CA VAL A 426 -9.67 16.82 4.86
C VAL A 426 -10.72 15.92 5.52
N LYS A 427 -10.68 14.61 5.23
CA LYS A 427 -11.69 13.65 5.70
C LYS A 427 -11.08 12.62 6.64
N ASP A 428 -11.84 12.27 7.67
CA ASP A 428 -11.58 11.05 8.44
C ASP A 428 -11.86 9.83 7.55
N GLN A 429 -11.02 8.79 7.65
CA GLN A 429 -11.13 7.62 6.81
C GLN A 429 -10.96 6.35 7.64
N GLU A 430 -11.84 5.39 7.42
CA GLU A 430 -11.70 4.04 7.95
C GLU A 430 -10.72 3.25 7.08
N VAL A 431 -9.70 2.66 7.71
CA VAL A 431 -8.74 1.83 6.97
C VAL A 431 -9.38 0.51 6.65
N PRO A 432 -9.45 0.12 5.37
CA PRO A 432 -10.07 -1.14 4.94
C PRO A 432 -9.40 -2.38 5.55
N THR A 433 -8.10 -2.29 5.83
CA THR A 433 -7.33 -3.40 6.40
C THR A 433 -7.58 -3.51 7.90
N LEU A 434 -7.86 -4.74 8.36
CA LEU A 434 -8.06 -5.04 9.78
C LEU A 434 -6.72 -5.11 10.53
N PHE A 435 -6.61 -4.35 11.61
CA PHE A 435 -5.44 -4.33 12.50
C PHE A 435 -5.73 -5.08 13.82
N PRO A 436 -4.74 -5.79 14.38
CA PRO A 436 -4.89 -6.39 15.70
C PRO A 436 -4.85 -5.30 16.78
N VAL A 437 -6.00 -4.98 17.35
CA VAL A 437 -6.17 -4.00 18.43
C VAL A 437 -6.35 -4.74 19.76
N PRO A 438 -5.65 -4.35 20.85
CA PRO A 438 -5.86 -4.93 22.15
C PRO A 438 -7.22 -4.50 22.71
N VAL A 439 -7.98 -5.46 23.23
CA VAL A 439 -9.31 -5.22 23.82
C VAL A 439 -9.42 -5.91 25.19
N MET A 440 -10.32 -5.43 26.04
CA MET A 440 -10.60 -5.96 27.38
C MET A 440 -9.35 -6.05 28.26
N LEU A 441 -8.43 -5.07 28.15
CA LEU A 441 -7.18 -5.07 28.90
C LEU A 441 -7.36 -4.95 30.43
N ASP A 442 -8.54 -4.59 30.87
CA ASP A 442 -8.96 -4.47 32.27
C ASP A 442 -9.49 -5.77 32.87
N THR A 443 -9.48 -6.87 32.13
CA THR A 443 -9.95 -8.19 32.57
C THR A 443 -9.04 -9.32 32.10
N ASP A 444 -9.23 -10.53 32.65
CA ASP A 444 -8.57 -11.76 32.19
C ASP A 444 -9.03 -12.20 30.77
N GLY A 445 -10.06 -11.55 30.22
CA GLY A 445 -10.52 -11.70 28.85
C GLY A 445 -9.64 -10.97 27.82
N ALA A 446 -8.62 -10.22 28.24
CA ALA A 446 -7.74 -9.46 27.34
C ALA A 446 -7.28 -10.25 26.13
N CYS A 447 -7.40 -9.67 24.94
CA CYS A 447 -7.03 -10.28 23.68
C CYS A 447 -6.76 -9.24 22.59
N PHE A 448 -6.22 -9.71 21.47
CA PHE A 448 -6.10 -8.91 20.26
C PHE A 448 -7.22 -9.29 19.28
N GLN A 449 -8.08 -8.35 18.95
CA GLN A 449 -9.12 -8.50 17.94
C GLN A 449 -8.77 -7.71 16.70
N LYS A 450 -9.10 -8.28 15.53
CA LYS A 450 -8.95 -7.58 14.26
C LYS A 450 -10.08 -6.57 14.11
N GLN A 451 -9.74 -5.29 14.03
CA GLN A 451 -10.69 -4.18 13.90
C GLN A 451 -10.21 -3.21 12.82
N HIS A 452 -11.15 -2.50 12.21
CA HIS A 452 -10.83 -1.34 11.39
C HIS A 452 -10.36 -0.19 12.28
N VAL A 453 -9.36 0.54 11.80
CA VAL A 453 -8.81 1.73 12.47
C VAL A 453 -9.23 2.95 11.66
N VAL A 454 -9.60 4.03 12.34
CA VAL A 454 -9.92 5.31 11.70
C VAL A 454 -8.68 6.18 11.70
N PHE A 455 -8.26 6.64 10.53
CA PHE A 455 -7.31 7.74 10.39
C PHE A 455 -8.08 9.05 10.42
N SER A 456 -7.80 9.86 11.45
CA SER A 456 -8.43 11.17 11.60
C SER A 456 -7.53 12.25 11.00
N LYS A 457 -8.17 13.25 10.37
CA LYS A 457 -7.55 14.50 9.98
C LYS A 457 -6.84 15.13 11.19
N LYS A 458 -5.79 15.91 10.91
CA LYS A 458 -4.97 16.59 11.93
C LYS A 458 -4.87 18.09 11.61
N ASP A 459 -3.79 18.69 12.05
CA ASP A 459 -3.50 20.12 11.92
C ASP A 459 -3.27 20.59 10.45
N ASN A 460 -3.30 19.65 9.48
CA ASN A 460 -3.26 19.95 8.04
C ASN A 460 -4.53 20.63 7.50
N VAL A 461 -5.62 20.53 8.24
CA VAL A 461 -6.94 21.01 7.76
C VAL A 461 -7.10 22.51 8.02
N LEU A 462 -7.34 23.28 6.94
CA LEU A 462 -7.65 24.69 7.06
C LEU A 462 -9.10 24.90 7.57
N HIS A 463 -9.25 25.81 8.51
CA HIS A 463 -10.54 26.24 9.04
C HIS A 463 -10.82 27.70 8.69
N TYR A 464 -12.10 27.99 8.40
CA TYR A 464 -12.63 29.33 8.24
C TYR A 464 -14.05 29.40 8.83
N ASN A 465 -14.30 30.31 9.76
CA ASN A 465 -15.54 30.37 10.56
C ASN A 465 -15.88 29.03 11.25
N ASP A 466 -14.87 28.36 11.81
CA ASP A 466 -14.94 27.03 12.45
C ASP A 466 -15.30 25.87 11.51
N ASP A 467 -15.56 26.13 10.22
CA ASP A 467 -15.82 25.11 9.22
C ASP A 467 -14.52 24.66 8.53
N VAL A 468 -14.48 23.38 8.13
CA VAL A 468 -13.41 22.82 7.31
C VAL A 468 -13.53 23.30 5.88
N VAL A 469 -12.48 23.91 5.35
CA VAL A 469 -12.43 24.35 3.96
C VAL A 469 -12.04 23.18 3.05
N ASN A 470 -12.83 22.95 1.98
CA ASN A 470 -12.54 21.91 1.01
C ASN A 470 -11.56 22.43 -0.06
N PRO A 471 -10.38 21.81 -0.24
CA PRO A 471 -9.39 22.20 -1.25
C PRO A 471 -9.93 22.20 -2.69
N SER A 472 -10.92 21.36 -2.99
CA SER A 472 -11.51 21.29 -4.34
C SER A 472 -12.24 22.60 -4.76
N ASP A 473 -12.70 23.38 -3.80
CA ASP A 473 -13.37 24.66 -4.07
C ASP A 473 -12.36 25.74 -4.50
N TYR A 474 -11.06 25.53 -4.24
CA TYR A 474 -9.95 26.44 -4.52
C TYR A 474 -8.93 25.83 -5.51
N ALA A 475 -9.38 24.90 -6.34
CA ALA A 475 -8.52 24.21 -7.30
C ALA A 475 -7.86 25.16 -8.32
N HIS A 476 -8.51 26.28 -8.65
CA HIS A 476 -7.96 27.31 -9.53
C HIS A 476 -6.81 28.06 -8.87
N GLU A 477 -6.97 28.48 -7.62
CA GLU A 477 -5.93 29.11 -6.83
C GLU A 477 -4.70 28.22 -6.68
N ILE A 478 -4.90 26.92 -6.43
CA ILE A 478 -3.80 25.93 -6.37
C ILE A 478 -3.06 25.86 -7.70
N LEU A 479 -3.78 25.83 -8.83
CA LEU A 479 -3.18 25.77 -10.16
C LEU A 479 -2.44 27.07 -10.51
N ASP A 480 -3.03 28.22 -10.18
CA ASP A 480 -2.40 29.53 -10.41
C ASP A 480 -1.13 29.67 -9.56
N GLY A 481 -1.19 29.32 -8.27
CA GLY A 481 -0.02 29.29 -7.40
C GLY A 481 1.08 28.35 -7.89
N PHE A 482 0.74 27.18 -8.42
CA PHE A 482 1.71 26.27 -9.04
C PHE A 482 2.41 26.95 -10.23
N THR A 483 1.63 27.64 -11.06
CA THR A 483 2.17 28.39 -12.21
C THR A 483 3.09 29.52 -11.77
N HIS A 484 2.73 30.28 -10.71
CA HIS A 484 3.59 31.31 -10.11
C HIS A 484 4.90 30.71 -9.63
N GLY A 485 4.88 29.57 -8.93
CA GLY A 485 6.05 28.85 -8.48
C GLY A 485 6.96 28.41 -9.63
N VAL A 486 6.39 27.87 -10.72
CA VAL A 486 7.17 27.50 -11.92
C VAL A 486 7.82 28.71 -12.55
N HIS A 487 7.10 29.86 -12.66
CA HIS A 487 7.67 31.10 -13.19
C HIS A 487 8.81 31.65 -12.30
N ALA A 488 8.63 31.60 -10.98
CA ALA A 488 9.68 32.03 -10.05
C ALA A 488 10.95 31.14 -10.17
N LEU A 489 10.76 29.83 -10.23
CA LEU A 489 11.85 28.87 -10.43
C LEU A 489 12.56 29.07 -11.79
N ASP A 490 11.81 29.44 -12.85
CA ASP A 490 12.42 29.69 -14.16
C ASP A 490 13.34 30.90 -14.17
N ARG A 491 13.03 31.93 -13.39
CA ARG A 491 13.85 33.16 -13.25
C ARG A 491 15.17 32.96 -12.50
N ILE A 492 15.29 31.90 -11.69
CA ILE A 492 16.52 31.62 -10.94
C ILE A 492 17.59 31.14 -11.93
N SER A 493 18.71 31.81 -11.97
CA SER A 493 19.85 31.39 -12.81
C SER A 493 20.47 30.08 -12.31
N ASP A 494 21.05 29.29 -13.22
CA ASP A 494 21.72 28.03 -12.88
C ASP A 494 22.81 28.24 -11.82
N ASP A 495 23.55 29.33 -11.89
CA ASP A 495 24.61 29.68 -10.90
C ASP A 495 24.01 30.00 -9.52
N ALA A 496 22.85 30.69 -9.45
CA ALA A 496 22.19 30.98 -8.18
C ALA A 496 21.64 29.69 -7.57
N LEU A 497 20.99 28.86 -8.38
CA LEU A 497 20.47 27.56 -7.96
C LEU A 497 21.59 26.64 -7.45
N CYS A 498 22.70 26.53 -8.20
CA CYS A 498 23.86 25.74 -7.76
C CYS A 498 24.44 26.25 -6.42
N ARG A 499 24.52 27.55 -6.19
CA ARG A 499 24.96 28.10 -4.89
C ARG A 499 24.03 27.71 -3.75
N ILE A 500 22.71 27.73 -3.95
CA ILE A 500 21.72 27.29 -2.96
C ILE A 500 21.90 25.81 -2.66
N LEU A 501 21.92 24.96 -3.70
CA LEU A 501 22.02 23.50 -3.58
C LEU A 501 23.33 23.01 -2.95
N GLN A 502 24.43 23.76 -3.08
CA GLN A 502 25.75 23.40 -2.52
C GLN A 502 25.99 24.01 -1.14
N ARG A 503 25.11 24.91 -0.67
CA ARG A 503 25.26 25.56 0.62
C ARG A 503 25.10 24.54 1.77
N GLY A 504 26.06 24.46 2.66
CA GLY A 504 26.01 23.71 3.90
C GLY A 504 26.16 22.18 3.77
N LYS A 505 26.51 21.62 2.60
CA LYS A 505 26.65 20.17 2.38
C LYS A 505 25.44 19.39 2.92
N ALA A 506 24.25 19.86 2.60
CA ALA A 506 23.01 19.32 3.13
C ALA A 506 22.91 17.80 2.95
N THR A 507 22.39 17.13 3.98
CA THR A 507 22.03 15.71 3.96
C THR A 507 20.52 15.55 3.86
N VAL A 508 20.09 14.51 3.16
CA VAL A 508 18.68 14.21 2.93
C VAL A 508 18.38 12.76 3.28
N ARG A 509 17.22 12.52 3.89
CA ARG A 509 16.72 11.17 4.14
C ARG A 509 16.31 10.50 2.84
N VAL A 510 16.66 9.22 2.71
CA VAL A 510 16.26 8.36 1.60
C VAL A 510 15.31 7.28 2.10
N LEU A 511 14.08 7.30 1.63
CA LEU A 511 13.11 6.25 1.92
C LEU A 511 13.36 5.06 1.02
N VAL A 512 14.09 4.07 1.55
CA VAL A 512 14.42 2.84 0.84
C VAL A 512 13.18 1.95 0.71
N ARG A 513 12.35 1.91 1.76
CA ARG A 513 11.02 1.28 1.80
C ARG A 513 10.05 2.18 2.55
N ALA A 514 8.75 1.95 2.34
CA ALA A 514 7.72 2.55 3.18
C ALA A 514 7.90 2.14 4.64
N THR A 515 7.86 3.10 5.58
CA THR A 515 8.05 2.87 7.03
C THR A 515 7.04 1.87 7.59
N SER A 516 5.82 1.82 7.03
CA SER A 516 4.79 0.84 7.37
C SER A 516 5.21 -0.63 7.12
N VAL A 517 6.14 -0.88 6.20
CA VAL A 517 6.71 -2.23 5.99
C VAL A 517 7.59 -2.60 7.17
N TYR A 518 8.49 -1.73 7.61
CA TYR A 518 9.34 -1.95 8.78
C TYR A 518 8.51 -2.11 10.06
N ALA A 519 7.50 -1.26 10.26
CA ALA A 519 6.58 -1.36 11.39
C ALA A 519 5.89 -2.74 11.48
N ARG A 520 5.52 -3.33 10.32
CA ARG A 520 4.99 -4.71 10.28
C ARG A 520 6.02 -5.76 10.70
N PHE A 521 7.27 -5.63 10.26
CA PHE A 521 8.36 -6.52 10.71
C PHE A 521 8.56 -6.43 12.22
N LEU A 522 8.66 -5.22 12.79
CA LEU A 522 8.75 -4.99 14.25
C LEU A 522 7.57 -5.64 14.99
N ASN A 523 6.36 -5.48 14.46
CA ASN A 523 5.16 -6.10 15.04
C ASN A 523 5.22 -7.64 15.05
N TYR A 524 5.82 -8.28 14.02
CA TYR A 524 6.06 -9.72 13.99
C TYR A 524 7.18 -10.13 14.96
N MET A 525 8.25 -9.33 15.08
CA MET A 525 9.34 -9.59 16.01
C MET A 525 8.88 -9.59 17.49
N HIS A 526 7.85 -8.82 17.84
CA HIS A 526 7.25 -8.78 19.17
C HIS A 526 6.23 -9.89 19.43
N HIS A 527 6.11 -10.89 18.53
CA HIS A 527 5.16 -11.98 18.73
C HIS A 527 5.74 -13.04 19.68
N PRO A 528 5.01 -13.50 20.74
CA PRO A 528 5.55 -14.40 21.76
C PRO A 528 6.10 -15.73 21.21
N LYS A 529 5.66 -16.20 20.05
CA LYS A 529 6.17 -17.43 19.40
C LYS A 529 7.62 -17.34 18.91
N VAL A 530 8.18 -16.14 18.83
CA VAL A 530 9.57 -15.92 18.35
C VAL A 530 10.49 -15.38 19.45
N LEU A 531 9.96 -15.06 20.62
CA LEU A 531 10.70 -14.43 21.70
C LEU A 531 11.46 -15.42 22.61
N ASP A 532 11.38 -16.70 22.33
CA ASP A 532 12.13 -17.76 23.01
C ASP A 532 13.52 -18.03 22.41
N ASP A 533 13.76 -17.62 21.14
CA ASP A 533 15.06 -17.77 20.47
C ASP A 533 15.24 -16.66 19.40
N MET A 534 16.35 -15.93 19.48
CA MET A 534 16.68 -14.82 18.58
C MET A 534 16.75 -15.25 17.11
N THR A 535 17.17 -16.48 16.83
CA THR A 535 17.21 -17.02 15.47
C THR A 535 15.83 -16.98 14.79
N LYS A 536 14.74 -17.12 15.55
CA LYS A 536 13.37 -17.01 15.00
C LYS A 536 13.02 -15.57 14.58
N VAL A 537 13.52 -14.58 15.31
CA VAL A 537 13.39 -13.17 14.96
C VAL A 537 14.20 -12.86 13.70
N GLU A 538 15.43 -13.36 13.65
CA GLU A 538 16.33 -13.16 12.51
C GLU A 538 15.79 -13.84 11.24
N ALA A 539 15.14 -15.00 11.35
CA ALA A 539 14.45 -15.64 10.23
C ALA A 539 13.35 -14.73 9.61
N ILE A 540 12.68 -13.92 10.41
CA ILE A 540 11.73 -12.91 9.89
C ILE A 540 12.49 -11.84 9.11
N LEU A 541 13.58 -11.30 9.66
CA LEU A 541 14.37 -10.23 9.06
C LEU A 541 15.08 -10.64 7.77
N GLU A 542 15.49 -11.91 7.64
CA GLU A 542 16.13 -12.42 6.42
C GLU A 542 15.22 -12.29 5.18
N ASN A 543 13.90 -12.26 5.35
CA ASN A 543 12.97 -11.98 4.23
C ASN A 543 13.13 -10.57 3.63
N LEU A 544 13.80 -9.63 4.30
CA LEU A 544 14.16 -8.33 3.72
C LEU A 544 15.09 -8.47 2.52
N TYR A 545 15.92 -9.53 2.45
CA TYR A 545 16.87 -9.78 1.35
C TYR A 545 16.19 -9.94 -0.02
N VAL A 546 14.95 -10.46 -0.05
CA VAL A 546 14.22 -10.75 -1.30
C VAL A 546 13.93 -9.49 -2.11
N PHE A 547 13.94 -8.32 -1.47
CA PHE A 547 13.67 -7.07 -2.17
C PHE A 547 14.73 -6.79 -3.25
N PRO A 548 14.32 -6.40 -4.47
CA PRO A 548 15.21 -6.40 -5.64
C PRO A 548 16.09 -5.14 -5.71
N TYR A 549 16.85 -4.83 -4.65
CA TYR A 549 17.88 -3.79 -4.74
C TYR A 549 19.03 -4.26 -5.63
N LYS A 550 19.52 -3.38 -6.48
CA LYS A 550 20.78 -3.59 -7.20
C LYS A 550 21.97 -3.67 -6.24
N ASN A 551 21.96 -2.80 -5.24
CA ASN A 551 22.93 -2.82 -4.15
C ASN A 551 22.39 -3.60 -2.95
N LYS A 552 22.78 -4.86 -2.81
CA LYS A 552 22.33 -5.73 -1.72
C LYS A 552 22.92 -5.40 -0.34
N HIS A 553 23.97 -4.54 -0.23
CA HIS A 553 24.49 -4.10 1.07
C HIS A 553 23.47 -3.27 1.85
N ILE A 554 22.46 -2.69 1.20
CA ILE A 554 21.33 -2.02 1.87
C ILE A 554 20.65 -2.97 2.86
N PHE A 555 20.46 -4.24 2.48
CA PHE A 555 19.89 -5.27 3.35
C PHE A 555 20.67 -5.43 4.66
N LEU A 556 22.00 -5.38 4.63
CA LEU A 556 22.82 -5.53 5.84
C LEU A 556 22.52 -4.42 6.85
N SER A 557 22.40 -3.18 6.36
CA SER A 557 22.06 -2.05 7.23
C SER A 557 20.59 -2.09 7.71
N GLU A 558 19.63 -2.45 6.84
CA GLU A 558 18.24 -2.67 7.25
C GLU A 558 18.15 -3.71 8.37
N TYR A 559 18.84 -4.84 8.18
CA TYR A 559 18.86 -5.93 9.14
C TYR A 559 19.45 -5.50 10.50
N GLN A 560 20.60 -4.80 10.50
CA GLN A 560 21.25 -4.33 11.72
C GLN A 560 20.38 -3.33 12.50
N GLN A 561 19.80 -2.34 11.82
CA GLN A 561 18.92 -1.36 12.49
C GLN A 561 17.66 -2.04 13.03
N MET A 562 17.04 -2.96 12.28
CA MET A 562 15.84 -3.67 12.68
C MET A 562 16.08 -4.62 13.88
N ILE A 563 17.24 -5.28 13.98
CA ILE A 563 17.55 -6.15 15.11
C ILE A 563 17.67 -5.36 16.42
N HIS A 564 18.02 -4.07 16.34
CA HIS A 564 18.01 -3.14 17.47
C HIS A 564 16.61 -2.59 17.79
N GLY A 565 15.61 -2.85 16.96
CA GLY A 565 14.23 -2.40 17.17
C GLY A 565 13.92 -1.04 16.52
N ASP A 566 14.82 -0.49 15.72
CA ASP A 566 14.64 0.78 15.02
C ASP A 566 13.94 0.61 13.67
N ILE A 567 13.25 1.64 13.22
CA ILE A 567 12.89 1.80 11.81
C ILE A 567 14.16 2.27 11.07
N PRO A 568 14.62 1.52 10.03
CA PRO A 568 15.84 1.86 9.33
C PRO A 568 15.86 3.27 8.75
N MET A 569 16.92 3.99 9.03
CA MET A 569 17.18 5.33 8.52
C MET A 569 18.35 5.31 7.55
N PHE A 570 18.17 5.97 6.40
CA PHE A 570 19.21 6.13 5.38
C PHE A 570 19.30 7.58 4.96
N VAL A 571 20.52 8.02 4.69
CA VAL A 571 20.83 9.40 4.28
C VAL A 571 21.82 9.44 3.12
N THR A 572 21.84 10.55 2.39
CA THR A 572 22.86 10.86 1.39
C THR A 572 23.12 12.36 1.35
N SER A 573 24.29 12.80 0.91
CA SER A 573 24.52 14.20 0.57
C SER A 573 24.04 14.49 -0.85
N LEU A 574 23.64 15.73 -1.12
CA LEU A 574 22.97 16.10 -2.37
C LEU A 574 23.82 15.87 -3.62
N ASP A 575 25.14 15.92 -3.50
CA ASP A 575 26.12 15.70 -4.57
C ASP A 575 26.57 14.24 -4.71
N SER A 576 26.15 13.36 -3.77
CA SER A 576 26.62 11.99 -3.68
C SER A 576 25.70 10.99 -4.38
N LYS A 577 26.30 9.87 -4.82
CA LYS A 577 25.61 8.66 -5.30
C LYS A 577 25.70 7.51 -4.29
N ILE A 578 26.28 7.77 -3.12
CA ILE A 578 26.51 6.79 -2.06
C ILE A 578 25.39 6.92 -1.03
N LEU A 579 24.75 5.80 -0.71
CA LEU A 579 23.81 5.70 0.40
C LEU A 579 24.59 5.44 1.69
N ARG A 580 24.20 6.09 2.77
CA ARG A 580 24.69 5.87 4.14
C ARG A 580 23.55 5.48 5.05
N ASP A 581 23.82 4.72 6.08
CA ASP A 581 22.84 4.46 7.13
C ASP A 581 22.75 5.63 8.13
N GLY A 582 21.84 5.48 9.11
CA GLY A 582 21.62 6.51 10.11
C GLY A 582 22.81 6.81 11.01
N GLU A 583 23.80 5.91 11.08
CA GLU A 583 25.07 6.10 11.80
C GLU A 583 26.19 6.64 10.90
N GLY A 584 25.88 6.92 9.63
CA GLY A 584 26.83 7.45 8.65
C GLY A 584 27.70 6.40 7.96
N ARG A 585 27.51 5.09 8.20
CA ARG A 585 28.26 4.02 7.53
C ARG A 585 27.82 3.89 6.08
N GLU A 586 28.78 3.70 5.18
CA GLU A 586 28.48 3.60 3.75
C GLU A 586 27.86 2.25 3.39
N CYS A 587 26.67 2.32 2.77
CA CYS A 587 26.03 1.16 2.14
C CYS A 587 26.50 0.97 0.67
N GLY A 588 27.29 1.91 0.14
CA GLY A 588 27.84 1.89 -1.21
C GLY A 588 27.00 2.63 -2.25
N PRO A 589 27.44 2.61 -3.53
CA PRO A 589 26.73 3.29 -4.62
C PRO A 589 25.33 2.74 -4.80
N SER A 590 24.31 3.59 -4.77
CA SER A 590 22.90 3.20 -4.79
C SER A 590 22.04 4.02 -5.75
N PHE A 591 22.60 5.12 -6.33
CA PHE A 591 21.85 6.05 -7.18
C PHE A 591 22.49 6.21 -8.55
N ALA A 592 21.67 6.25 -9.61
CA ALA A 592 22.12 6.57 -10.97
C ALA A 592 22.60 8.02 -11.10
N TYR A 593 21.93 8.94 -10.43
CA TYR A 593 22.21 10.38 -10.41
C TYR A 593 22.25 10.87 -8.97
N SER A 594 23.03 11.94 -8.71
CA SER A 594 22.92 12.67 -7.44
C SER A 594 21.64 13.51 -7.42
N ALA A 595 21.22 14.00 -6.23
CA ALA A 595 20.06 14.86 -6.11
C ALA A 595 20.24 16.16 -6.92
N ILE A 596 21.42 16.77 -6.87
CA ILE A 596 21.75 17.98 -7.66
C ILE A 596 21.62 17.69 -9.17
N GLU A 597 22.18 16.58 -9.65
CA GLU A 597 22.06 16.21 -11.08
C GLU A 597 20.60 16.08 -11.52
N ARG A 598 19.72 15.53 -10.65
CA ARG A 598 18.28 15.41 -10.92
C ARG A 598 17.59 16.76 -10.96
N ILE A 599 17.80 17.62 -9.97
CA ILE A 599 17.20 18.96 -9.90
C ILE A 599 17.63 19.80 -11.10
N MET A 600 18.91 19.80 -11.46
CA MET A 600 19.43 20.53 -12.62
C MET A 600 18.87 19.98 -13.95
N ARG A 601 18.55 18.69 -14.01
CA ARG A 601 17.84 18.11 -15.18
C ARG A 601 16.40 18.62 -15.24
N THR A 602 15.67 18.64 -14.14
CA THR A 602 14.32 19.21 -14.07
C THR A 602 14.30 20.68 -14.47
N LYS A 603 15.29 21.47 -14.01
CA LYS A 603 15.44 22.89 -14.38
C LYS A 603 15.55 23.07 -15.90
N ARG A 604 16.34 22.22 -16.59
CA ARG A 604 16.50 22.32 -18.05
C ARG A 604 15.23 22.00 -18.84
N HIS A 605 14.34 21.20 -18.30
CA HIS A 605 13.09 20.78 -18.93
C HIS A 605 11.85 21.30 -18.18
N LEU A 606 12.00 22.39 -17.42
CA LEU A 606 11.04 22.88 -16.44
C LEU A 606 9.62 23.02 -17.02
N HIS A 607 9.45 23.73 -18.11
CA HIS A 607 8.14 23.97 -18.73
C HIS A 607 7.51 22.72 -19.36
N GLU A 608 8.33 21.82 -19.89
CA GLU A 608 7.83 20.55 -20.45
C GLU A 608 7.29 19.64 -19.34
N GLU A 609 8.06 19.49 -18.26
CA GLU A 609 7.69 18.66 -17.13
C GLU A 609 6.57 19.31 -16.29
N ALA A 610 6.48 20.63 -16.20
CA ALA A 610 5.40 21.34 -15.49
C ALA A 610 4.01 21.03 -16.08
N ARG A 611 3.88 20.82 -17.40
CA ARG A 611 2.60 20.44 -18.04
C ARG A 611 2.02 19.14 -17.49
N LEU A 612 2.88 18.16 -17.16
CA LEU A 612 2.44 16.94 -16.51
C LEU A 612 1.89 17.25 -15.11
N GLN A 613 2.57 18.13 -14.37
CA GLN A 613 2.16 18.49 -13.01
C GLN A 613 0.81 19.24 -13.01
N GLU A 614 0.62 20.18 -13.91
CA GLU A 614 -0.69 20.85 -14.11
C GLU A 614 -1.80 19.84 -14.41
N SER A 615 -1.51 18.83 -15.25
CA SER A 615 -2.46 17.76 -15.56
C SER A 615 -2.79 16.92 -14.33
N LEU A 616 -1.82 16.66 -13.46
CA LEU A 616 -2.01 15.95 -12.20
C LEU A 616 -2.85 16.76 -11.20
N ILE A 617 -2.61 18.08 -11.08
CA ILE A 617 -3.43 18.98 -10.25
C ILE A 617 -4.88 18.97 -10.76
N ARG A 618 -5.08 19.16 -12.07
CA ARG A 618 -6.42 19.13 -12.68
C ARG A 618 -7.14 17.81 -12.44
N ASN A 619 -6.41 16.69 -12.51
CA ASN A 619 -6.95 15.37 -12.26
C ASN A 619 -7.33 15.17 -10.78
N ALA A 620 -6.48 15.61 -9.85
CA ALA A 620 -6.72 15.48 -8.41
C ALA A 620 -8.00 16.21 -7.95
N PHE A 621 -8.28 17.39 -8.55
CA PHE A 621 -9.44 18.22 -8.22
C PHE A 621 -10.57 18.13 -9.25
N HIS A 622 -10.58 17.13 -10.13
CA HIS A 622 -11.62 16.89 -11.14
C HIS A 622 -11.93 18.11 -12.03
N MET A 623 -10.93 18.95 -12.31
CA MET A 623 -11.10 20.10 -13.17
C MET A 623 -11.31 19.68 -14.62
N LEU A 624 -12.24 20.32 -15.32
CA LEU A 624 -12.49 20.06 -16.73
C LEU A 624 -11.25 20.35 -17.58
N VAL A 625 -10.79 19.35 -18.33
CA VAL A 625 -9.68 19.49 -19.27
C VAL A 625 -10.22 19.71 -20.67
N ARG A 626 -9.85 20.83 -21.30
CA ARG A 626 -10.29 21.18 -22.66
C ARG A 626 -9.68 20.30 -23.78
N GLN A 627 -8.72 19.44 -23.47
CA GLN A 627 -7.95 18.63 -24.44
C GLN A 627 -8.51 17.22 -24.64
N ARG A 628 -9.82 17.05 -24.65
CA ARG A 628 -10.41 15.80 -25.15
C ARG A 628 -10.59 15.91 -26.66
N PRO A 629 -10.40 14.82 -27.43
CA PRO A 629 -10.77 14.85 -28.84
C PRO A 629 -12.23 15.27 -28.91
N ALA A 630 -12.47 16.41 -29.58
CA ALA A 630 -13.83 16.88 -29.81
C ALA A 630 -14.57 15.76 -30.55
N ILE A 631 -15.80 15.44 -30.11
CA ILE A 631 -16.62 14.49 -30.83
C ILE A 631 -16.80 15.03 -32.26
N SER A 632 -16.28 14.31 -33.24
CA SER A 632 -16.51 14.60 -34.67
C SER A 632 -17.99 14.51 -34.96
N SER A 633 -18.45 15.28 -35.95
CA SER A 633 -19.81 15.19 -36.45
C SER A 633 -20.18 13.83 -37.06
N SER A 634 -19.18 12.96 -37.25
CA SER A 634 -19.33 11.57 -37.70
C SER A 634 -18.94 10.59 -36.63
N ILE A 635 -19.92 9.85 -36.11
CA ILE A 635 -19.71 8.80 -35.12
C ILE A 635 -18.75 7.70 -35.65
N ASN A 636 -18.71 7.47 -36.96
CA ASN A 636 -17.87 6.44 -37.57
C ASN A 636 -16.36 6.77 -37.49
N GLU A 637 -15.98 8.04 -37.32
CA GLU A 637 -14.59 8.46 -37.20
C GLU A 637 -14.10 8.45 -35.75
N TRP A 638 -15.00 8.41 -34.78
CA TRP A 638 -14.69 8.55 -33.39
C TRP A 638 -13.78 7.43 -32.85
N PRO A 639 -14.00 6.14 -33.18
CA PRO A 639 -13.07 5.06 -32.77
C PRO A 639 -11.63 5.32 -33.22
N LEU A 640 -11.46 5.77 -34.46
CA LEU A 640 -10.12 6.07 -35.00
C LEU A 640 -9.48 7.28 -34.30
N MET A 641 -10.26 8.29 -33.95
CA MET A 641 -9.78 9.45 -33.19
C MET A 641 -9.30 9.03 -31.79
N ILE A 642 -10.01 8.15 -31.09
CA ILE A 642 -9.56 7.60 -29.80
C ILE A 642 -8.27 6.79 -30.00
N GLY A 643 -8.20 5.95 -31.01
CA GLY A 643 -7.00 5.18 -31.32
C GLY A 643 -5.77 6.07 -31.55
N HIS A 644 -5.92 7.12 -32.34
CA HIS A 644 -4.85 8.09 -32.58
C HIS A 644 -4.48 8.86 -31.30
N TYR A 645 -5.45 9.29 -30.51
CA TYR A 645 -5.18 9.91 -29.21
C TYR A 645 -4.36 9.00 -28.29
N LEU A 646 -4.69 7.72 -28.20
CA LEU A 646 -3.91 6.76 -27.42
C LEU A 646 -2.48 6.59 -27.95
N VAL A 647 -2.33 6.52 -29.27
CA VAL A 647 -1.01 6.41 -29.91
C VAL A 647 -0.17 7.67 -29.65
N ASP A 648 -0.77 8.85 -29.66
CA ASP A 648 -0.08 10.13 -29.45
C ASP A 648 0.28 10.37 -27.96
N GLN A 649 -0.50 9.81 -27.01
CA GLN A 649 -0.21 9.87 -25.58
C GLN A 649 0.73 8.74 -25.09
N ALA A 650 1.14 7.85 -25.97
CA ALA A 650 1.92 6.68 -25.64
C ALA A 650 3.39 7.01 -25.31
N ILE A 651 3.91 6.39 -24.29
CA ILE A 651 5.33 6.47 -23.88
C ILE A 651 6.02 5.19 -24.33
N LEU A 652 7.05 5.33 -25.14
CA LEU A 652 7.84 4.20 -25.66
C LEU A 652 9.08 3.96 -24.77
N SER A 653 9.51 2.69 -24.71
CA SER A 653 10.88 2.34 -24.27
C SER A 653 11.92 2.98 -25.19
N ASP A 654 13.18 3.09 -24.73
CA ASP A 654 14.24 3.74 -25.50
C ASP A 654 14.53 3.03 -26.83
N ASP A 655 14.34 1.71 -26.86
CA ASP A 655 14.46 0.90 -28.08
C ASP A 655 13.18 0.85 -28.93
N GLY A 656 12.13 1.53 -28.50
CA GLY A 656 10.82 1.57 -29.16
C GLY A 656 10.07 0.22 -29.20
N SER A 657 10.52 -0.79 -28.44
CA SER A 657 9.97 -2.14 -28.51
C SER A 657 8.74 -2.36 -27.63
N THR A 658 8.56 -1.55 -26.58
CA THR A 658 7.43 -1.58 -25.64
C THR A 658 6.75 -0.24 -25.56
N VAL A 659 5.50 -0.23 -25.11
CA VAL A 659 4.67 0.96 -24.94
C VAL A 659 3.92 0.93 -23.63
N SER A 660 3.72 2.09 -23.03
CA SER A 660 2.89 2.29 -21.84
C SER A 660 2.28 3.70 -21.80
N TRP A 661 1.43 3.96 -20.82
CA TRP A 661 0.73 5.22 -20.65
C TRP A 661 0.71 5.65 -19.19
N ILE A 662 0.61 6.96 -18.96
CA ILE A 662 0.08 7.48 -17.71
C ILE A 662 -1.43 7.43 -17.83
N CYS A 663 -2.10 6.66 -17.00
CA CYS A 663 -3.54 6.45 -17.10
C CYS A 663 -4.24 6.65 -15.75
N THR A 664 -5.53 6.94 -15.80
CA THR A 664 -6.39 6.89 -14.62
C THR A 664 -6.71 5.45 -14.28
N LYS A 665 -6.59 5.12 -12.99
CA LYS A 665 -7.09 3.86 -12.43
C LYS A 665 -8.40 4.15 -11.72
N GLN A 666 -9.46 3.42 -12.06
CA GLN A 666 -10.69 3.48 -11.29
C GLN A 666 -10.54 2.56 -10.08
N SER A 667 -10.51 3.14 -8.88
CA SER A 667 -10.54 2.41 -7.63
C SER A 667 -11.83 2.77 -6.90
N GLY A 668 -12.70 1.78 -6.70
CA GLY A 668 -13.91 1.91 -5.88
C GLY A 668 -15.16 2.49 -6.59
N GLU A 669 -16.31 2.28 -5.95
CA GLU A 669 -17.64 2.67 -6.45
C GLU A 669 -18.11 4.05 -5.95
N SER A 670 -17.30 4.75 -5.12
CA SER A 670 -17.76 6.02 -4.52
C SER A 670 -17.56 7.19 -5.48
N GLU A 671 -18.59 8.01 -5.61
CA GLU A 671 -18.60 9.23 -6.45
C GLU A 671 -17.54 10.27 -6.02
N ASN A 672 -17.00 10.15 -4.80
CA ASN A 672 -16.05 11.11 -4.21
C ASN A 672 -14.59 10.66 -4.29
N ASP A 673 -14.27 9.59 -5.02
CA ASP A 673 -12.93 9.05 -5.04
C ASP A 673 -12.03 9.80 -6.03
N ALA A 674 -10.90 10.31 -5.53
CA ALA A 674 -9.87 10.88 -6.38
C ALA A 674 -9.41 9.87 -7.45
N ASN A 675 -9.27 10.31 -8.68
CA ASN A 675 -8.78 9.48 -9.78
C ASN A 675 -7.32 9.10 -9.52
N ALA A 676 -7.07 7.87 -9.10
CA ALA A 676 -5.70 7.38 -9.00
C ALA A 676 -5.04 7.36 -10.38
N VAL A 677 -3.84 7.91 -10.46
CA VAL A 677 -3.02 7.92 -11.68
C VAL A 677 -1.94 6.86 -11.56
N GLY A 678 -1.68 6.12 -12.64
CA GLY A 678 -0.71 5.05 -12.58
C GLY A 678 -0.30 4.49 -13.93
N VAL A 679 0.53 3.44 -13.88
CA VAL A 679 0.83 2.58 -15.02
C VAL A 679 -0.38 1.67 -15.26
N PRO A 680 -0.92 1.53 -16.49
CA PRO A 680 -2.06 0.65 -16.73
C PRO A 680 -1.73 -0.78 -16.32
N SER A 681 -2.71 -1.52 -15.77
CA SER A 681 -2.53 -2.93 -15.45
C SER A 681 -2.34 -3.78 -16.72
N PRO A 682 -1.76 -4.97 -16.66
CA PRO A 682 -1.60 -5.83 -17.83
C PRO A 682 -2.86 -6.60 -18.21
N ASP A 683 -3.93 -6.50 -17.42
CA ASP A 683 -5.13 -7.30 -17.56
C ASP A 683 -6.07 -6.84 -18.70
N LEU A 684 -7.15 -7.62 -18.90
CA LEU A 684 -8.14 -7.37 -19.95
C LEU A 684 -9.19 -6.34 -19.50
N TYR A 685 -9.55 -6.29 -18.20
CA TYR A 685 -10.71 -5.57 -17.72
C TYR A 685 -10.48 -4.06 -17.71
N ASP A 686 -9.47 -3.59 -16.97
CA ASP A 686 -9.15 -2.17 -16.80
C ASP A 686 -7.74 -1.78 -17.29
N GLY A 687 -7.09 -2.69 -18.02
CA GLY A 687 -5.70 -2.56 -18.41
C GLY A 687 -5.40 -2.63 -19.91
N CYS A 688 -4.10 -2.82 -20.19
CA CYS A 688 -3.56 -2.84 -21.53
C CYS A 688 -4.08 -3.99 -22.42
N GLY A 689 -4.57 -5.10 -21.83
CA GLY A 689 -5.13 -6.21 -22.62
C GLY A 689 -6.29 -5.78 -23.49
N GLY A 690 -7.22 -5.00 -22.93
CA GLY A 690 -8.33 -4.43 -23.69
C GLY A 690 -7.87 -3.42 -24.74
N THR A 691 -6.90 -2.56 -24.38
CA THR A 691 -6.32 -1.59 -25.31
C THR A 691 -5.67 -2.27 -26.53
N ALA A 692 -4.95 -3.36 -26.31
CA ALA A 692 -4.33 -4.11 -27.43
C ALA A 692 -5.38 -4.65 -28.40
N ILE A 693 -6.51 -5.19 -27.89
CA ILE A 693 -7.63 -5.65 -28.72
C ILE A 693 -8.24 -4.50 -29.50
N PHE A 694 -8.52 -3.38 -28.82
CA PHE A 694 -9.11 -2.19 -29.44
C PHE A 694 -8.25 -1.67 -30.59
N LEU A 695 -6.95 -1.45 -30.39
CA LEU A 695 -6.03 -0.99 -31.42
C LEU A 695 -5.90 -1.99 -32.59
N ALA A 696 -5.91 -3.28 -32.29
CA ALA A 696 -5.91 -4.33 -33.33
C ALA A 696 -7.19 -4.30 -34.18
N SER A 697 -8.34 -4.10 -33.56
CA SER A 697 -9.64 -3.99 -34.26
C SER A 697 -9.72 -2.76 -35.13
N LEU A 698 -9.18 -1.61 -34.67
CA LEU A 698 -9.08 -0.41 -35.51
C LEU A 698 -8.20 -0.64 -36.74
N SER A 699 -7.08 -1.33 -36.57
CA SER A 699 -6.22 -1.67 -37.70
C SER A 699 -6.95 -2.52 -38.71
N GLN A 700 -7.75 -3.48 -38.28
CA GLN A 700 -8.54 -4.32 -39.18
C GLN A 700 -9.66 -3.52 -39.88
N ALA A 701 -10.40 -2.70 -39.12
CA ALA A 701 -11.56 -1.97 -39.62
C ALA A 701 -11.19 -0.82 -40.56
N PHE A 702 -10.10 -0.10 -40.28
CA PHE A 702 -9.71 1.14 -40.94
C PHE A 702 -8.40 1.01 -41.73
N GLY A 703 -7.69 -0.12 -41.69
CA GLY A 703 -6.41 -0.31 -42.35
C GLY A 703 -5.23 0.43 -41.71
N ASP A 704 -5.37 0.93 -40.47
CA ASP A 704 -4.36 1.74 -39.78
C ASP A 704 -3.21 0.88 -39.23
N ARG A 705 -2.03 0.96 -39.91
CA ARG A 705 -0.83 0.21 -39.51
C ARG A 705 -0.19 0.69 -38.20
N ARG A 706 -0.37 1.97 -37.85
CA ARG A 706 0.14 2.48 -36.54
C ARG A 706 -0.57 1.78 -35.40
N CYS A 707 -1.89 1.64 -35.47
CA CYS A 707 -2.67 0.93 -34.47
C CYS A 707 -2.22 -0.53 -34.33
N ALA A 708 -1.92 -1.25 -35.43
CA ALA A 708 -1.38 -2.61 -35.37
C ALA A 708 0.00 -2.69 -34.69
N ASP A 709 0.91 -1.78 -34.99
CA ASP A 709 2.25 -1.71 -34.39
C ASP A 709 2.14 -1.47 -32.85
N TYR A 710 1.29 -0.52 -32.45
CA TYR A 710 1.08 -0.24 -31.01
C TYR A 710 0.35 -1.36 -30.29
N ALA A 711 -0.57 -2.09 -30.93
CA ALA A 711 -1.16 -3.29 -30.36
C ALA A 711 -0.11 -4.37 -30.05
N LEU A 712 0.85 -4.60 -30.95
CA LEU A 712 1.96 -5.54 -30.74
C LEU A 712 2.91 -5.08 -29.64
N LYS A 713 3.29 -3.80 -29.61
CA LYS A 713 4.13 -3.22 -28.55
C LYS A 713 3.45 -3.32 -27.19
N THR A 714 2.13 -3.14 -27.14
CA THR A 714 1.31 -3.31 -25.91
C THR A 714 1.39 -4.76 -25.43
N MET A 715 1.19 -5.73 -26.31
CA MET A 715 1.31 -7.14 -25.96
C MET A 715 2.71 -7.51 -25.45
N ARG A 716 3.76 -6.92 -26.04
CA ARG A 716 5.12 -7.12 -25.54
C ARG A 716 5.34 -6.54 -24.16
N SER A 717 4.80 -5.35 -23.89
CA SER A 717 4.81 -4.76 -22.54
C SER A 717 4.13 -5.68 -21.53
N ILE A 718 2.95 -6.22 -21.86
CA ILE A 718 2.21 -7.16 -21.02
C ILE A 718 3.05 -8.39 -20.70
N GLN A 719 3.68 -9.00 -21.69
CA GLN A 719 4.46 -10.24 -21.52
C GLN A 719 5.71 -10.06 -20.64
N LEU A 720 6.36 -8.90 -20.70
CA LEU A 720 7.54 -8.60 -19.88
C LEU A 720 7.20 -8.31 -18.42
N ARG A 721 5.93 -8.10 -18.10
CA ARG A 721 5.43 -7.87 -16.72
C ARG A 721 5.10 -9.15 -15.96
N THR A 722 5.41 -10.33 -16.45
CA THR A 722 5.04 -11.59 -15.78
C THR A 722 5.65 -11.73 -14.39
N SER A 723 5.00 -11.10 -13.42
CA SER A 723 5.08 -11.46 -12.00
C SER A 723 3.93 -12.45 -11.73
N PRO A 724 4.11 -13.45 -10.85
CA PRO A 724 2.99 -14.30 -10.44
C PRO A 724 1.90 -13.39 -9.85
N SER A 725 0.79 -13.26 -10.55
CA SER A 725 -0.39 -12.56 -10.05
C SER A 725 -0.95 -13.31 -8.84
N ALA A 726 -1.40 -12.59 -7.84
CA ALA A 726 -2.12 -13.17 -6.70
C ALA A 726 -3.46 -13.82 -7.13
N SER A 727 -3.98 -13.46 -8.31
CA SER A 727 -5.18 -13.97 -8.94
C SER A 727 -4.88 -14.45 -10.36
N GLU A 728 -5.42 -15.59 -10.74
CA GLU A 728 -5.33 -16.19 -12.09
C GLU A 728 -6.63 -16.02 -12.90
N SER A 729 -7.44 -14.98 -12.64
CA SER A 729 -8.69 -14.75 -13.36
C SER A 729 -8.45 -14.43 -14.85
N ALA A 730 -9.50 -14.62 -15.65
CA ALA A 730 -9.46 -14.36 -17.10
C ALA A 730 -9.59 -12.88 -17.48
N PHE A 731 -10.13 -12.04 -16.61
CA PHE A 731 -10.35 -10.62 -16.88
C PHE A 731 -9.36 -9.72 -16.14
N THR A 732 -9.07 -10.02 -14.86
CA THR A 732 -8.28 -9.18 -13.98
C THR A 732 -6.98 -9.83 -13.46
N GLY A 733 -6.76 -11.12 -13.79
CA GLY A 733 -5.62 -11.89 -13.29
C GLY A 733 -4.59 -12.27 -14.34
N GLY A 734 -3.69 -13.17 -13.96
CA GLY A 734 -2.57 -13.62 -14.81
C GLY A 734 -2.99 -14.29 -16.13
N LEU A 735 -4.18 -14.91 -16.18
CA LEU A 735 -4.70 -15.53 -17.41
C LEU A 735 -5.33 -14.50 -18.37
N SER A 736 -5.60 -13.28 -17.92
CA SER A 736 -6.22 -12.23 -18.75
C SER A 736 -5.38 -11.83 -19.98
N GLN A 737 -4.11 -12.20 -20.03
CA GLN A 737 -3.20 -11.92 -21.15
C GLN A 737 -3.42 -12.86 -22.35
N ILE A 738 -4.04 -14.01 -22.13
CA ILE A 738 -4.19 -15.05 -23.18
C ILE A 738 -5.22 -14.61 -24.22
N TYR A 739 -6.36 -14.11 -23.80
CA TYR A 739 -7.43 -13.71 -24.71
C TYR A 739 -7.01 -12.60 -25.68
N PRO A 740 -6.36 -11.49 -25.25
CA PRO A 740 -5.83 -10.48 -26.17
C PRO A 740 -4.87 -11.04 -27.21
N ALA A 741 -3.96 -11.94 -26.82
CA ALA A 741 -3.02 -12.57 -27.75
C ALA A 741 -3.74 -13.38 -28.84
N LEU A 742 -4.76 -14.16 -28.47
CA LEU A 742 -5.57 -14.92 -29.43
C LEU A 742 -6.39 -14.01 -30.33
N MET A 743 -6.97 -12.94 -29.79
CA MET A 743 -7.75 -11.96 -30.57
C MET A 743 -6.88 -11.25 -31.61
N LEU A 744 -5.69 -10.79 -31.26
CA LEU A 744 -4.77 -10.16 -32.21
C LEU A 744 -4.44 -11.12 -33.37
N ARG A 745 -4.20 -12.40 -33.05
CA ARG A 745 -3.96 -13.43 -34.09
C ARG A 745 -5.17 -13.64 -34.99
N SER A 746 -6.40 -13.68 -34.43
CA SER A 746 -7.64 -13.82 -35.22
C SER A 746 -7.92 -12.60 -36.09
N LEU A 747 -7.46 -11.42 -35.69
CA LEU A 747 -7.52 -10.16 -36.44
C LEU A 747 -6.39 -10.04 -37.48
N GLY A 748 -5.62 -11.10 -37.75
CA GLY A 748 -4.59 -11.14 -38.78
C GLY A 748 -3.24 -10.56 -38.40
N ILE A 749 -3.04 -10.16 -37.12
CA ILE A 749 -1.78 -9.65 -36.60
C ILE A 749 -0.89 -10.83 -36.20
N LYS A 750 0.15 -11.11 -37.01
CA LYS A 750 1.08 -12.22 -36.77
C LYS A 750 2.33 -11.74 -36.04
N SER A 751 2.77 -12.52 -35.06
CA SER A 751 4.00 -12.23 -34.29
C SER A 751 4.47 -13.51 -33.60
N ASP A 752 5.77 -13.71 -33.49
CA ASP A 752 6.40 -14.82 -32.73
C ASP A 752 6.06 -14.72 -31.25
N ILE A 753 5.83 -13.51 -30.73
CA ILE A 753 5.40 -13.23 -29.37
C ILE A 753 4.06 -13.91 -29.08
N LEU A 754 3.12 -13.85 -30.01
CA LEU A 754 1.78 -14.44 -29.86
C LEU A 754 1.85 -15.99 -29.94
N THR A 755 2.81 -16.54 -30.63
CA THR A 755 3.02 -18.00 -30.77
C THR A 755 3.58 -18.58 -29.47
N ASN A 756 4.56 -17.92 -28.83
CA ASN A 756 5.15 -18.38 -27.56
C ASN A 756 4.15 -18.34 -26.41
N SER A 757 3.23 -17.37 -26.40
CA SER A 757 2.15 -17.31 -25.41
C SER A 757 1.18 -18.48 -25.52
N ALA A 758 0.94 -18.97 -26.73
CA ALA A 758 0.05 -20.09 -26.98
C ALA A 758 0.60 -21.44 -26.45
N LEU A 759 1.94 -21.63 -26.49
CA LEU A 759 2.57 -22.87 -26.02
C LEU A 759 2.44 -23.12 -24.50
N GLN A 760 2.17 -22.10 -23.71
CA GLN A 760 2.06 -22.19 -22.24
C GLN A 760 0.61 -22.33 -21.74
N ILE A 761 -0.36 -22.38 -22.63
CA ILE A 761 -1.79 -22.33 -22.28
C ILE A 761 -2.19 -23.53 -21.42
N MET A 762 -1.82 -24.74 -21.81
CA MET A 762 -2.20 -25.97 -21.11
C MET A 762 -1.53 -26.08 -19.74
N ASP A 763 -0.21 -25.86 -19.67
CA ASP A 763 0.53 -25.90 -18.39
C ASP A 763 -0.02 -24.92 -17.36
N ARG A 764 -0.52 -23.77 -17.81
CA ARG A 764 -1.14 -22.78 -16.93
C ARG A 764 -2.51 -23.25 -16.45
N LEU A 765 -3.31 -23.85 -17.32
CA LEU A 765 -4.62 -24.39 -16.95
C LEU A 765 -4.48 -25.53 -15.94
N GLU A 766 -3.60 -26.50 -16.20
CA GLU A 766 -3.37 -27.63 -15.29
C GLU A 766 -2.91 -27.16 -13.89
N ARG A 767 -1.95 -26.24 -13.84
CA ARG A 767 -1.50 -25.65 -12.56
C ARG A 767 -2.65 -24.93 -11.85
N TYR A 768 -3.41 -24.13 -12.57
CA TYR A 768 -4.55 -23.42 -12.00
C TYR A 768 -5.59 -24.39 -11.42
N VAL A 769 -6.01 -25.41 -12.16
CA VAL A 769 -7.01 -26.39 -11.71
C VAL A 769 -6.52 -27.13 -10.47
N LYS A 770 -5.25 -27.51 -10.42
CA LYS A 770 -4.63 -28.19 -9.28
C LYS A 770 -4.62 -27.29 -8.03
N ASP A 771 -4.16 -26.05 -8.16
CA ASP A 771 -4.03 -25.10 -7.06
C ASP A 771 -5.40 -24.67 -6.54
N GLU A 772 -6.36 -24.40 -7.43
CA GLU A 772 -7.70 -23.95 -7.07
C GLU A 772 -8.52 -25.08 -6.43
N SER A 773 -8.30 -26.32 -6.82
CA SER A 773 -8.91 -27.48 -6.16
C SER A 773 -8.56 -27.54 -4.67
N VAL A 774 -7.29 -27.28 -4.32
CA VAL A 774 -6.82 -27.23 -2.93
C VAL A 774 -7.38 -26.01 -2.19
N ARG A 775 -7.41 -24.86 -2.86
CA ARG A 775 -7.91 -23.61 -2.26
C ARG A 775 -9.40 -23.65 -1.99
N LEU A 776 -10.23 -24.03 -2.96
CA LEU A 776 -11.69 -24.08 -2.81
C LEU A 776 -12.14 -25.17 -1.84
N SER A 777 -11.38 -26.26 -1.67
CA SER A 777 -11.69 -27.29 -0.67
C SER A 777 -11.55 -26.81 0.78
N LYS A 778 -10.72 -25.77 1.03
CA LYS A 778 -10.43 -25.19 2.36
C LYS A 778 -11.30 -23.98 2.70
N VAL A 779 -12.18 -23.56 1.81
CA VAL A 779 -13.05 -22.38 2.01
C VAL A 779 -14.07 -22.64 3.12
N GLY A 780 -14.00 -21.85 4.20
CA GLY A 780 -14.92 -21.86 5.35
C GLY A 780 -15.74 -20.57 5.45
N LYS A 781 -16.68 -20.48 6.41
CA LYS A 781 -17.66 -19.39 6.61
C LYS A 781 -17.10 -17.96 6.77
N ALA A 782 -15.80 -17.79 7.00
CA ALA A 782 -15.24 -16.54 7.50
C ALA A 782 -14.62 -15.61 6.44
N ASN A 783 -14.71 -15.92 5.15
CA ASN A 783 -14.03 -15.12 4.12
C ASN A 783 -14.99 -14.77 2.98
N ARG A 784 -14.96 -13.53 2.50
CA ARG A 784 -15.65 -12.99 1.30
C ARG A 784 -15.20 -13.72 0.02
N PHE A 785 -15.58 -14.97 -0.14
CA PHE A 785 -15.09 -15.90 -1.17
C PHE A 785 -15.86 -15.90 -2.49
N THR A 786 -16.86 -15.05 -2.64
CA THR A 786 -17.64 -14.92 -3.87
C THR A 786 -16.77 -14.60 -5.06
N TYR A 787 -15.80 -13.69 -4.90
CA TYR A 787 -14.86 -13.27 -5.96
C TYR A 787 -13.96 -14.37 -6.51
N ARG A 788 -13.72 -15.48 -5.77
CA ARG A 788 -12.92 -16.60 -6.29
C ARG A 788 -13.65 -17.51 -7.25
N MET A 789 -14.97 -17.49 -7.25
CA MET A 789 -15.81 -18.31 -8.12
C MET A 789 -16.53 -17.50 -9.18
N ASP A 790 -16.58 -16.18 -9.04
CA ASP A 790 -17.38 -15.30 -9.88
C ASP A 790 -16.94 -15.29 -11.36
N TYR A 791 -17.72 -14.57 -12.17
CA TYR A 791 -17.52 -14.51 -13.62
C TYR A 791 -16.39 -13.56 -14.02
N LEU A 792 -16.07 -12.51 -13.23
CA LEU A 792 -15.03 -11.54 -13.55
C LEU A 792 -13.67 -11.91 -12.94
N ALA A 793 -13.62 -12.18 -11.65
CA ALA A 793 -12.37 -12.34 -10.92
C ALA A 793 -12.06 -13.78 -10.51
N GLY A 794 -13.00 -14.72 -10.73
CA GLY A 794 -12.92 -16.06 -10.18
C GLY A 794 -12.83 -17.20 -11.20
N ALA A 795 -13.00 -18.43 -10.71
CA ALA A 795 -12.86 -19.66 -11.49
C ALA A 795 -13.87 -19.78 -12.65
N SER A 796 -15.06 -19.18 -12.54
CA SER A 796 -16.03 -19.13 -13.65
C SER A 796 -15.48 -18.35 -14.85
N SER A 797 -14.67 -17.30 -14.62
CA SER A 797 -14.00 -16.57 -15.70
C SER A 797 -13.03 -17.47 -16.47
N VAL A 798 -12.32 -18.34 -15.76
CA VAL A 798 -11.34 -19.28 -16.37
C VAL A 798 -12.06 -20.31 -17.23
N ILE A 799 -13.19 -20.83 -16.76
CA ILE A 799 -14.04 -21.76 -17.56
C ILE A 799 -14.41 -21.08 -18.89
N ILE A 800 -14.91 -19.86 -18.86
CA ILE A 800 -15.35 -19.12 -20.05
C ILE A 800 -14.17 -18.84 -21.00
N LEU A 801 -13.04 -18.37 -20.48
CA LEU A 801 -11.86 -18.10 -21.28
C LEU A 801 -11.39 -19.35 -22.01
N TYR A 802 -11.24 -20.47 -21.28
CA TYR A 802 -10.70 -21.68 -21.87
C TYR A 802 -11.71 -22.42 -22.75
N LEU A 803 -13.02 -22.27 -22.56
CA LEU A 803 -14.01 -22.69 -23.55
C LEU A 803 -13.82 -21.95 -24.88
N ARG A 804 -13.52 -20.65 -24.82
CA ARG A 804 -13.20 -19.86 -26.02
C ARG A 804 -11.90 -20.30 -26.68
N ILE A 805 -10.89 -20.66 -25.88
CA ILE A 805 -9.64 -21.23 -26.36
C ILE A 805 -9.87 -22.59 -27.03
N TRP A 806 -10.70 -23.46 -26.42
CA TRP A 806 -11.09 -24.73 -27.02
C TRP A 806 -11.83 -24.56 -28.33
N GLU A 807 -12.74 -23.62 -28.48
CA GLU A 807 -13.41 -23.30 -29.74
C GLU A 807 -12.43 -22.97 -30.86
N LEU A 808 -11.28 -22.35 -30.53
CA LEU A 808 -10.25 -21.97 -31.49
C LEU A 808 -9.26 -23.12 -31.81
N LEU A 809 -8.84 -23.85 -30.77
CA LEU A 809 -7.76 -24.86 -30.89
C LEU A 809 -8.30 -26.27 -31.12
N ARG A 810 -9.53 -26.58 -30.71
CA ARG A 810 -10.17 -27.89 -30.71
C ARG A 810 -9.35 -28.99 -30.04
N ASP A 811 -8.71 -28.63 -28.91
CA ASP A 811 -7.94 -29.53 -28.08
C ASP A 811 -8.82 -30.00 -26.89
N ASP A 812 -9.23 -31.29 -26.93
CA ASP A 812 -10.16 -31.86 -25.99
C ASP A 812 -9.57 -32.03 -24.56
N ASP A 813 -8.25 -31.99 -24.39
CA ASP A 813 -7.62 -32.00 -23.06
C ASP A 813 -8.03 -30.76 -22.24
N ILE A 814 -8.31 -29.64 -22.92
CA ILE A 814 -8.90 -28.45 -22.30
C ILE A 814 -10.23 -28.78 -21.63
N LEU A 815 -11.12 -29.50 -22.33
CA LEU A 815 -12.44 -29.85 -21.79
C LEU A 815 -12.35 -30.77 -20.57
N ILE A 816 -11.35 -31.66 -20.52
CA ILE A 816 -11.09 -32.53 -19.37
C ILE A 816 -10.75 -31.69 -18.14
N GLN A 817 -9.82 -30.76 -18.28
CA GLN A 817 -9.42 -29.86 -17.20
C GLN A 817 -10.57 -28.94 -16.75
N LEU A 818 -11.32 -28.38 -17.69
CA LEU A 818 -12.49 -27.55 -17.40
C LEU A 818 -13.60 -28.33 -16.71
N SER A 819 -13.80 -29.60 -17.04
CA SER A 819 -14.77 -30.46 -16.36
C SER A 819 -14.39 -30.68 -14.89
N GLN A 820 -13.11 -30.84 -14.58
CA GLN A 820 -12.62 -30.91 -13.20
C GLN A 820 -12.88 -29.60 -12.45
N LEU A 821 -12.53 -28.45 -13.04
CA LEU A 821 -12.77 -27.14 -12.47
C LEU A 821 -14.24 -26.86 -12.26
N GLY A 822 -15.10 -27.19 -13.25
CA GLY A 822 -16.54 -27.02 -13.17
C GLY A 822 -17.18 -27.78 -12.00
N ARG A 823 -16.77 -29.04 -11.80
CA ARG A 823 -17.24 -29.84 -10.64
C ARG A 823 -16.82 -29.24 -9.30
N ILE A 824 -15.60 -28.68 -9.22
CA ILE A 824 -15.12 -28.02 -8.00
C ILE A 824 -15.93 -26.73 -7.73
N VAL A 825 -16.15 -25.91 -8.75
CA VAL A 825 -16.94 -24.68 -8.65
C VAL A 825 -18.38 -24.99 -8.24
N ALA A 826 -19.03 -25.95 -8.92
CA ALA A 826 -20.40 -26.35 -8.62
C ALA A 826 -20.58 -26.86 -7.19
N LYS A 827 -19.71 -27.79 -6.74
CA LYS A 827 -19.72 -28.31 -5.37
C LYS A 827 -19.52 -27.22 -4.33
N THR A 828 -18.59 -26.31 -4.58
CA THR A 828 -18.28 -25.21 -3.65
C THR A 828 -19.44 -24.23 -3.57
N ALA A 829 -20.00 -23.80 -4.71
CA ALA A 829 -21.14 -22.91 -4.77
C ALA A 829 -22.38 -23.52 -4.06
N CYS A 830 -22.68 -24.78 -4.31
CA CYS A 830 -23.79 -25.48 -3.65
C CYS A 830 -23.57 -25.66 -2.14
N ARG A 831 -22.33 -25.86 -1.69
CA ARG A 831 -21.98 -25.96 -0.26
C ARG A 831 -22.18 -24.64 0.45
N LEU A 832 -21.58 -23.56 -0.05
CA LEU A 832 -21.66 -22.22 0.56
C LEU A 832 -23.10 -21.74 0.64
N GLN A 833 -23.92 -22.03 -0.36
CA GLN A 833 -25.35 -21.71 -0.35
C GLN A 833 -26.14 -22.43 0.73
N ARG A 834 -25.78 -23.67 1.13
CA ARG A 834 -26.45 -24.40 2.24
C ARG A 834 -26.05 -23.81 3.60
N GLU A 835 -24.91 -23.17 3.68
CA GLU A 835 -24.37 -22.60 4.90
C GLU A 835 -24.79 -21.13 5.10
N GLU A 836 -25.42 -20.51 4.12
CA GLU A 836 -25.93 -19.14 4.15
C GLU A 836 -27.10 -19.01 5.11
N ASN A 837 -26.96 -18.30 6.21
CA ASN A 837 -28.06 -17.87 7.05
C ASN A 837 -28.72 -16.63 6.43
N ALA A 838 -30.02 -16.60 6.35
CA ALA A 838 -30.84 -15.59 5.68
C ALA A 838 -30.66 -14.13 6.18
N ASN A 839 -29.84 -13.89 7.21
CA ASN A 839 -29.67 -12.60 7.88
C ASN A 839 -28.22 -12.09 7.93
N SER A 840 -27.28 -12.63 7.14
CA SER A 840 -25.91 -12.11 7.11
C SER A 840 -25.67 -11.22 5.90
N ASP A 841 -25.00 -10.07 6.10
CA ASP A 841 -24.49 -9.18 5.04
C ASP A 841 -23.46 -9.87 4.10
N ASP A 842 -23.06 -11.11 4.39
CA ASP A 842 -22.11 -11.95 3.66
C ASP A 842 -22.74 -12.77 2.52
N SER A 843 -23.92 -12.41 2.03
CA SER A 843 -24.59 -13.12 0.95
C SER A 843 -23.95 -12.84 -0.43
N PHE A 844 -24.02 -13.84 -1.36
CA PHE A 844 -23.59 -13.64 -2.75
C PHE A 844 -24.27 -12.41 -3.37
N PRO A 845 -23.54 -11.47 -3.97
CA PRO A 845 -24.15 -10.34 -4.65
C PRO A 845 -25.02 -10.81 -5.83
N ALA A 846 -25.90 -9.95 -6.28
CA ALA A 846 -26.67 -10.16 -7.51
C ALA A 846 -25.83 -9.70 -8.72
N GLY A 847 -26.14 -10.21 -9.91
CA GLY A 847 -25.60 -9.72 -11.19
C GLY A 847 -24.62 -10.67 -11.88
N ALA A 848 -24.33 -10.38 -13.14
CA ALA A 848 -23.56 -11.26 -14.00
C ALA A 848 -22.09 -11.38 -13.62
N GLY A 849 -21.47 -10.28 -13.20
CA GLY A 849 -20.04 -10.22 -12.93
C GLY A 849 -19.64 -10.90 -11.63
N HIS A 850 -20.36 -10.63 -10.56
CA HIS A 850 -20.02 -11.04 -9.19
C HIS A 850 -21.05 -11.92 -8.51
N GLY A 851 -22.16 -12.24 -9.20
CA GLY A 851 -23.28 -12.99 -8.67
C GLY A 851 -23.27 -14.47 -9.02
N LEU A 852 -24.27 -15.18 -8.49
CA LEU A 852 -24.55 -16.58 -8.79
C LEU A 852 -24.91 -16.78 -10.27
N GLU A 853 -25.46 -15.78 -10.91
CA GLU A 853 -25.88 -15.76 -12.30
C GLU A 853 -24.70 -16.05 -13.23
N GLY A 854 -23.55 -15.39 -13.02
CA GLY A 854 -22.34 -15.63 -13.81
C GLY A 854 -21.76 -17.04 -13.61
N ILE A 855 -21.84 -17.58 -12.40
CA ILE A 855 -21.45 -18.97 -12.10
C ILE A 855 -22.35 -19.94 -12.86
N SER A 856 -23.66 -19.71 -12.83
CA SER A 856 -24.63 -20.54 -13.56
C SER A 856 -24.36 -20.51 -15.07
N VAL A 857 -24.12 -19.32 -15.66
CA VAL A 857 -23.78 -19.17 -17.08
C VAL A 857 -22.53 -19.99 -17.46
N ALA A 858 -21.47 -19.92 -16.62
CA ALA A 858 -20.25 -20.67 -16.88
C ALA A 858 -20.47 -22.19 -16.93
N LEU A 859 -21.26 -22.72 -16.01
CA LEU A 859 -21.62 -24.14 -15.99
C LEU A 859 -22.52 -24.54 -17.13
N TRP A 860 -23.52 -23.72 -17.51
CA TRP A 860 -24.36 -23.96 -18.70
C TRP A 860 -23.54 -23.96 -19.99
N ARG A 861 -22.56 -23.05 -20.15
CA ARG A 861 -21.68 -23.09 -21.32
C ARG A 861 -20.76 -24.30 -21.32
N LEU A 862 -20.31 -24.75 -20.15
CA LEU A 862 -19.54 -25.98 -20.03
C LEU A 862 -20.39 -27.21 -20.40
N TYR A 863 -21.64 -27.27 -19.95
CA TYR A 863 -22.61 -28.31 -20.40
C TYR A 863 -22.75 -28.33 -21.91
N ALA A 864 -22.94 -27.17 -22.55
CA ALA A 864 -23.10 -27.08 -23.99
C ALA A 864 -21.88 -27.60 -24.76
N ALA A 865 -20.66 -27.50 -24.19
CA ALA A 865 -19.43 -27.97 -24.80
C ALA A 865 -19.16 -29.46 -24.54
N VAL A 866 -19.44 -29.96 -23.33
CA VAL A 866 -19.07 -31.33 -22.89
C VAL A 866 -20.24 -32.32 -22.99
N GLY A 867 -21.50 -31.85 -22.87
CA GLY A 867 -22.71 -32.70 -22.88
C GLY A 867 -22.99 -33.41 -21.57
N ASP A 868 -22.23 -33.17 -20.49
CA ASP A 868 -22.46 -33.80 -19.18
C ASP A 868 -23.60 -33.12 -18.41
N THR A 869 -24.69 -33.84 -18.22
CA THR A 869 -25.95 -33.33 -17.60
C THR A 869 -25.75 -32.90 -16.15
N GLU A 870 -24.73 -33.38 -15.43
CA GLU A 870 -24.43 -32.94 -14.06
C GLU A 870 -24.22 -31.42 -14.01
N PHE A 871 -23.54 -30.84 -15.00
CA PHE A 871 -23.32 -29.40 -15.10
C PHE A 871 -24.64 -28.63 -15.32
N ALA A 872 -25.56 -29.15 -16.13
CA ALA A 872 -26.86 -28.54 -16.35
C ALA A 872 -27.70 -28.55 -15.07
N ASP A 873 -27.72 -29.66 -14.34
CA ASP A 873 -28.46 -29.80 -13.11
C ASP A 873 -27.94 -28.88 -12.01
N ASP A 874 -26.62 -28.75 -11.88
CA ASP A 874 -26.00 -27.85 -10.88
C ASP A 874 -26.17 -26.39 -11.28
N ALA A 875 -26.01 -26.05 -12.55
CA ALA A 875 -26.23 -24.70 -13.08
C ALA A 875 -27.70 -24.27 -12.82
N GLN A 876 -28.64 -25.16 -13.05
CA GLN A 876 -30.07 -24.89 -12.80
C GLN A 876 -30.37 -24.63 -11.32
N LYS A 877 -29.83 -25.45 -10.41
CA LYS A 877 -29.97 -25.24 -8.96
C LYS A 877 -29.42 -23.89 -8.51
N ILE A 878 -28.26 -23.49 -9.05
CA ILE A 878 -27.63 -22.21 -8.75
C ILE A 878 -28.49 -21.06 -9.29
N TRP A 879 -28.99 -21.19 -10.53
CA TRP A 879 -29.89 -20.22 -11.14
C TRP A 879 -31.19 -20.01 -10.35
N GLU A 880 -31.88 -21.08 -9.97
CA GLU A 880 -33.14 -21.02 -9.18
C GLU A 880 -32.91 -20.26 -7.87
N LYS A 881 -31.79 -20.46 -7.22
CA LYS A 881 -31.44 -19.73 -5.99
C LYS A 881 -31.15 -18.25 -6.26
N ALA A 882 -30.43 -17.94 -7.35
CA ALA A 882 -30.19 -16.55 -7.77
C ALA A 882 -31.55 -15.84 -7.98
N MET A 883 -32.49 -16.50 -8.67
CA MET A 883 -33.83 -15.96 -8.92
C MET A 883 -34.67 -15.80 -7.65
N ALA A 884 -34.61 -16.76 -6.74
CA ALA A 884 -35.28 -16.66 -5.44
C ALA A 884 -34.77 -15.46 -4.63
N LYS A 885 -33.45 -15.21 -4.70
CA LYS A 885 -32.81 -14.06 -4.06
C LYS A 885 -33.26 -12.74 -4.68
N HIS A 886 -33.26 -12.62 -6.00
CA HIS A 886 -33.77 -11.44 -6.69
C HIS A 886 -35.25 -11.14 -6.34
N LYS A 887 -36.05 -12.15 -6.19
CA LYS A 887 -37.46 -12.03 -5.75
C LYS A 887 -37.55 -11.51 -4.32
N ALA A 888 -36.67 -11.97 -3.42
CA ALA A 888 -36.65 -11.55 -2.02
C ALA A 888 -36.05 -10.14 -1.82
N GLN A 889 -35.02 -9.80 -2.61
CA GLN A 889 -34.28 -8.55 -2.54
C GLN A 889 -34.10 -7.95 -3.95
N PRO A 890 -35.13 -7.34 -4.53
CA PRO A 890 -35.03 -6.76 -5.87
C PRO A 890 -34.08 -5.54 -5.84
N VAL A 891 -33.37 -5.32 -6.95
CA VAL A 891 -32.50 -4.14 -7.14
C VAL A 891 -33.38 -2.89 -7.11
N ARG A 892 -33.31 -2.14 -5.99
CA ARG A 892 -34.21 -1.00 -5.74
C ARG A 892 -33.73 0.28 -6.40
N SER A 893 -32.43 0.49 -6.49
CA SER A 893 -31.83 1.69 -7.08
C SER A 893 -31.94 1.66 -8.61
N SER A 894 -32.44 2.76 -9.22
CA SER A 894 -32.48 2.91 -10.69
C SER A 894 -31.09 2.90 -11.31
N ARG A 895 -30.10 3.44 -10.61
CA ARG A 895 -28.67 3.42 -11.01
C ARG A 895 -28.07 2.02 -11.00
N GLU A 896 -28.39 1.20 -10.00
CA GLU A 896 -27.91 -0.17 -9.92
C GLU A 896 -28.51 -1.10 -10.99
N ARG A 897 -29.75 -0.85 -11.43
CA ARG A 897 -30.41 -1.66 -12.46
C ARG A 897 -29.68 -1.67 -13.79
N GLY A 898 -29.10 -0.53 -14.18
CA GLY A 898 -28.38 -0.37 -15.44
C GLY A 898 -27.04 -1.12 -15.51
N LYS A 899 -26.45 -1.52 -14.39
CA LYS A 899 -25.13 -2.16 -14.36
C LYS A 899 -25.20 -3.61 -14.87
N TRP A 900 -24.25 -3.99 -15.70
CA TRP A 900 -24.06 -5.36 -16.13
C TRP A 900 -23.49 -6.24 -15.00
N CYS A 901 -22.51 -5.76 -14.26
CA CYS A 901 -21.80 -6.58 -13.27
C CYS A 901 -22.67 -6.94 -12.04
N ARG A 902 -23.53 -6.03 -11.57
CA ARG A 902 -24.33 -6.20 -10.34
C ARG A 902 -25.81 -5.87 -10.50
N GLY A 903 -26.28 -5.53 -11.70
CA GLY A 903 -27.61 -5.02 -11.94
C GLY A 903 -28.51 -5.94 -12.76
N THR A 904 -29.70 -5.43 -13.06
CA THR A 904 -30.72 -6.19 -13.80
C THR A 904 -30.36 -6.37 -15.28
N VAL A 905 -29.56 -5.46 -15.85
CA VAL A 905 -29.01 -5.64 -17.21
C VAL A 905 -28.11 -6.87 -17.27
N GLY A 906 -27.30 -7.14 -16.22
CA GLY A 906 -26.50 -8.36 -16.12
C GLY A 906 -27.36 -9.61 -15.97
N LEU A 907 -28.46 -9.54 -15.25
CA LEU A 907 -29.43 -10.66 -15.16
C LEU A 907 -30.02 -10.97 -16.53
N LEU A 908 -30.39 -9.94 -17.30
CA LEU A 908 -30.92 -10.09 -18.65
C LEU A 908 -29.88 -10.74 -19.59
N TRP A 909 -28.62 -10.33 -19.48
CA TRP A 909 -27.52 -10.95 -20.20
C TRP A 909 -27.37 -12.42 -19.82
N ALA A 910 -27.36 -12.76 -18.53
CA ALA A 910 -27.19 -14.12 -18.06
C ALA A 910 -28.31 -15.03 -18.55
N GLN A 911 -29.55 -14.57 -18.50
CA GLN A 911 -30.69 -15.27 -19.04
C GLN A 911 -30.53 -15.56 -20.54
N ASN A 912 -30.15 -14.53 -21.34
CA ASN A 912 -29.93 -14.69 -22.77
C ASN A 912 -28.81 -15.70 -23.10
N GLU A 913 -27.76 -15.73 -22.29
CA GLU A 913 -26.67 -16.70 -22.44
C GLU A 913 -27.10 -18.14 -22.10
N ILE A 914 -27.91 -18.30 -21.06
CA ILE A 914 -28.48 -19.59 -20.68
C ILE A 914 -29.44 -20.10 -21.79
N ASP A 915 -30.29 -19.22 -22.32
CA ASP A 915 -31.23 -19.58 -23.42
C ASP A 915 -30.45 -20.04 -24.68
N ARG A 916 -29.29 -19.43 -24.97
CA ARG A 916 -28.40 -19.89 -26.07
C ARG A 916 -27.87 -21.31 -25.84
N CYS A 917 -27.53 -21.65 -24.61
CA CYS A 917 -27.02 -22.98 -24.25
C CYS A 917 -28.13 -24.01 -24.23
N THR A 918 -29.36 -23.64 -23.88
CA THR A 918 -30.50 -24.53 -23.72
C THR A 918 -31.31 -24.68 -25.01
N ALA A 919 -31.17 -23.82 -26.01
CA ALA A 919 -31.79 -23.97 -27.34
C ALA A 919 -31.45 -25.31 -28.03
N TYR A 920 -30.42 -25.99 -27.57
CA TYR A 920 -30.08 -27.36 -27.93
C TYR A 920 -30.92 -28.44 -27.21
N GLY A 921 -31.87 -28.10 -26.27
CA GLY A 921 -32.65 -29.10 -25.60
C GLY A 921 -33.85 -28.69 -24.74
N ARG A 922 -33.90 -27.53 -24.14
CA ARG A 922 -35.00 -27.09 -23.23
C ARG A 922 -35.17 -25.56 -23.30
N ARG A 923 -36.40 -25.12 -23.61
CA ARG A 923 -36.79 -23.71 -23.47
C ARG A 923 -37.23 -23.46 -22.02
N PHE A 924 -36.68 -22.41 -21.39
CA PHE A 924 -37.16 -21.92 -20.10
C PHE A 924 -38.42 -21.07 -20.30
N PHE A 925 -39.39 -21.27 -19.43
CA PHE A 925 -40.62 -20.51 -19.36
C PHE A 925 -40.78 -19.94 -17.96
N ASP A 926 -41.36 -18.74 -17.82
CA ASP A 926 -41.76 -18.19 -16.54
C ASP A 926 -42.86 -19.10 -15.88
N ASP A 927 -43.23 -18.81 -14.61
CA ASP A 927 -44.27 -19.54 -13.89
C ASP A 927 -45.66 -19.51 -14.60
N ALA A 928 -45.81 -18.63 -15.61
CA ALA A 928 -47.01 -18.49 -16.44
C ALA A 928 -46.88 -19.20 -17.81
N GLY A 929 -45.73 -19.88 -18.08
CA GLY A 929 -45.52 -20.61 -19.34
C GLY A 929 -45.16 -19.70 -20.52
N LYS A 930 -44.73 -18.45 -20.29
CA LYS A 930 -44.33 -17.55 -21.35
C LYS A 930 -42.78 -17.56 -21.53
N PRO A 931 -42.26 -17.48 -22.76
CA PRO A 931 -40.86 -17.39 -23.00
C PRO A 931 -40.30 -16.10 -22.41
N PHE A 932 -39.25 -16.21 -21.58
CA PHE A 932 -38.55 -15.06 -21.01
C PHE A 932 -37.37 -14.67 -21.93
N PRO A 933 -37.05 -13.35 -22.10
CA PRO A 933 -37.77 -12.19 -21.62
C PRO A 933 -38.80 -11.67 -22.64
N GLU A 934 -39.97 -11.26 -22.17
CA GLU A 934 -40.92 -10.56 -23.02
C GLU A 934 -40.42 -9.15 -23.36
N PHE A 935 -40.49 -8.74 -24.63
CA PHE A 935 -39.98 -7.43 -25.08
C PHE A 935 -40.50 -6.24 -24.28
N SER A 936 -41.79 -6.26 -23.89
CA SER A 936 -42.41 -5.21 -23.07
C SER A 936 -41.74 -5.07 -21.71
N SER A 937 -41.36 -6.17 -21.08
CA SER A 937 -40.66 -6.17 -19.78
C SER A 937 -39.20 -5.64 -19.91
N VAL A 938 -38.52 -6.04 -20.98
CA VAL A 938 -37.16 -5.54 -21.28
C VAL A 938 -37.20 -4.06 -21.57
N LYS A 939 -38.15 -3.59 -22.38
CA LYS A 939 -38.30 -2.16 -22.66
C LYS A 939 -38.55 -1.36 -21.38
N GLN A 940 -39.52 -1.84 -20.53
CA GLN A 940 -39.81 -1.19 -19.25
C GLN A 940 -38.58 -1.14 -18.33
N LEU A 941 -37.76 -2.20 -18.32
CA LEU A 941 -36.51 -2.23 -17.57
C LEU A 941 -35.55 -1.12 -18.06
N ILE A 942 -35.28 -1.07 -19.36
CA ILE A 942 -34.37 -0.08 -19.97
C ILE A 942 -34.84 1.34 -19.70
N ASP A 943 -36.15 1.59 -19.89
CA ASP A 943 -36.77 2.91 -19.64
C ASP A 943 -36.70 3.31 -18.15
N SER A 944 -36.56 2.36 -17.23
CA SER A 944 -36.49 2.60 -15.77
C SER A 944 -35.07 2.79 -15.24
N CYS A 945 -34.04 2.61 -16.06
CA CYS A 945 -32.65 2.77 -15.66
C CYS A 945 -32.26 4.24 -15.62
N ASP A 946 -31.61 4.64 -14.51
CA ASP A 946 -30.88 5.89 -14.38
C ASP A 946 -29.39 5.56 -14.65
N TRP A 947 -28.93 5.89 -15.84
CA TRP A 947 -27.61 5.48 -16.31
C TRP A 947 -26.50 6.17 -15.54
N VAL A 948 -25.59 5.40 -14.96
CA VAL A 948 -24.45 5.91 -14.21
C VAL A 948 -23.43 6.54 -15.17
N ASP A 949 -23.20 5.88 -16.32
CA ASP A 949 -22.23 6.28 -17.34
C ASP A 949 -22.55 5.62 -18.70
N ASP A 950 -21.61 5.73 -19.64
CA ASP A 950 -21.71 5.15 -20.98
C ASP A 950 -20.89 3.86 -21.15
N SER A 951 -20.27 3.34 -20.09
CA SER A 951 -19.36 2.19 -20.15
C SER A 951 -20.06 0.85 -20.44
N LEU A 952 -19.26 -0.18 -20.78
CA LEU A 952 -19.79 -1.54 -20.96
C LEU A 952 -20.23 -2.18 -19.66
N CYS A 953 -19.53 -1.94 -18.55
CA CYS A 953 -19.83 -2.62 -17.29
C CYS A 953 -20.98 -1.97 -16.51
N HIS A 954 -21.04 -0.63 -16.50
CA HIS A 954 -21.95 0.13 -15.64
C HIS A 954 -22.98 0.96 -16.40
N GLY A 955 -22.86 1.07 -17.73
CA GLY A 955 -23.53 2.06 -18.50
C GLY A 955 -24.35 1.60 -19.70
N ARG A 956 -24.71 2.58 -20.54
CA ARG A 956 -25.56 2.37 -21.71
C ARG A 956 -24.98 1.39 -22.73
N SER A 957 -23.64 1.41 -22.94
CA SER A 957 -23.01 0.49 -23.92
C SER A 957 -23.19 -0.97 -23.56
N GLY A 958 -23.14 -1.33 -22.27
CA GLY A 958 -23.44 -2.68 -21.84
C GLY A 958 -24.88 -3.13 -22.11
N ALA A 959 -25.84 -2.21 -21.90
CA ALA A 959 -27.23 -2.48 -22.23
C ALA A 959 -27.45 -2.62 -23.76
N ILE A 960 -26.78 -1.80 -24.55
CA ILE A 960 -26.82 -1.90 -26.02
C ILE A 960 -26.29 -3.25 -26.48
N ASP A 961 -25.15 -3.71 -25.97
CA ASP A 961 -24.57 -5.03 -26.30
C ASP A 961 -25.53 -6.18 -25.95
N VAL A 962 -26.15 -6.14 -24.76
CA VAL A 962 -27.15 -7.14 -24.36
C VAL A 962 -28.36 -7.12 -25.28
N LEU A 963 -28.87 -5.95 -25.67
CA LEU A 963 -30.01 -5.84 -26.58
C LEU A 963 -29.68 -6.35 -27.99
N VAL A 964 -28.49 -6.07 -28.52
CA VAL A 964 -28.03 -6.61 -29.79
C VAL A 964 -27.89 -8.15 -29.73
N SER A 965 -27.40 -8.68 -28.62
CA SER A 965 -27.29 -10.12 -28.40
C SER A 965 -28.68 -10.78 -28.34
N LEU A 966 -29.65 -10.16 -27.66
CA LEU A 966 -31.06 -10.59 -27.62
C LEU A 966 -31.68 -10.57 -29.02
N ALA A 967 -31.51 -9.52 -29.80
CA ALA A 967 -32.01 -9.43 -31.16
C ALA A 967 -31.54 -10.59 -32.03
N ARG A 968 -30.26 -10.93 -31.96
CA ARG A 968 -29.66 -12.06 -32.69
C ARG A 968 -30.18 -13.42 -32.21
N ASN A 969 -30.37 -13.59 -30.90
CA ASN A 969 -30.77 -14.85 -30.32
C ASN A 969 -32.27 -15.13 -30.55
N THR A 970 -33.11 -14.10 -30.44
CA THR A 970 -34.57 -14.22 -30.57
C THR A 970 -35.07 -13.98 -32.01
N ASN A 971 -34.24 -13.45 -32.88
CA ASN A 971 -34.59 -12.95 -34.23
C ASN A 971 -35.73 -11.90 -34.20
N ASP A 972 -35.76 -11.07 -33.12
CA ASP A 972 -36.76 -10.01 -32.93
C ASP A 972 -36.13 -8.64 -33.11
N GLU A 973 -36.49 -7.98 -34.25
CA GLU A 973 -35.91 -6.69 -34.60
C GLU A 973 -36.26 -5.54 -33.64
N ARG A 974 -37.25 -5.71 -32.78
CA ARG A 974 -37.64 -4.71 -31.77
C ARG A 974 -36.47 -4.44 -30.80
N TYR A 975 -35.68 -5.46 -30.44
CA TYR A 975 -34.48 -5.30 -29.61
C TYR A 975 -33.40 -4.48 -30.32
N SER A 976 -33.19 -4.71 -31.63
CA SER A 976 -32.25 -3.89 -32.43
C SER A 976 -32.70 -2.44 -32.52
N ALA A 977 -34.02 -2.19 -32.64
CA ALA A 977 -34.57 -0.83 -32.65
C ALA A 977 -34.38 -0.12 -31.29
N LEU A 978 -34.60 -0.85 -30.17
CA LEU A 978 -34.38 -0.33 -28.83
C LEU A 978 -32.88 -0.03 -28.57
N ALA A 979 -31.99 -0.90 -29.03
CA ALA A 979 -30.55 -0.70 -28.95
C ALA A 979 -30.12 0.57 -29.72
N ARG A 980 -30.65 0.75 -30.94
CA ARG A 980 -30.38 1.98 -31.75
C ARG A 980 -30.88 3.23 -31.06
N HIS A 981 -32.10 3.20 -30.50
CA HIS A 981 -32.65 4.35 -29.76
C HIS A 981 -31.75 4.72 -28.57
N LEU A 982 -31.34 3.75 -27.77
CA LEU A 982 -30.44 3.99 -26.63
C LEU A 982 -29.07 4.52 -27.08
N MET A 983 -28.55 4.04 -28.20
CA MET A 983 -27.32 4.55 -28.80
C MET A 983 -27.47 5.97 -29.31
N ASP A 984 -28.60 6.31 -29.99
CA ASP A 984 -28.87 7.66 -30.47
C ASP A 984 -28.98 8.67 -29.31
N ASP A 985 -29.62 8.28 -28.21
CA ASP A 985 -29.71 9.08 -26.99
C ASP A 985 -28.33 9.31 -26.36
N MET A 986 -27.50 8.25 -26.28
CA MET A 986 -26.13 8.33 -25.79
C MET A 986 -25.29 9.29 -26.64
N VAL A 987 -25.36 9.19 -27.96
CA VAL A 987 -24.64 10.04 -28.91
C VAL A 987 -25.13 11.49 -28.86
N ALA A 988 -26.44 11.71 -28.72
CA ALA A 988 -27.02 13.04 -28.60
C ALA A 988 -26.52 13.73 -27.30
N ALA A 989 -26.56 13.02 -26.19
CA ALA A 989 -26.03 13.49 -24.91
C ALA A 989 -24.52 13.81 -25.00
N ALA A 990 -23.75 12.92 -25.60
CA ALA A 990 -22.31 13.11 -25.80
C ALA A 990 -22.00 14.29 -26.72
N SER A 991 -22.82 14.54 -27.75
CA SER A 991 -22.67 15.68 -28.66
C SER A 991 -22.96 17.02 -27.95
N CYS A 992 -23.94 17.05 -27.05
CA CYS A 992 -24.24 18.25 -26.23
C CYS A 992 -23.11 18.51 -25.22
N ASN A 993 -22.63 17.47 -24.54
CA ASN A 993 -21.60 17.58 -23.52
C ASN A 993 -20.17 17.62 -24.09
N LYS A 994 -19.99 17.39 -25.38
CA LYS A 994 -18.71 17.24 -26.11
C LYS A 994 -17.86 16.06 -25.64
N HIS A 995 -18.41 15.12 -24.89
CA HIS A 995 -17.77 13.87 -24.45
C HIS A 995 -18.82 12.84 -24.03
N PHE A 996 -18.48 11.56 -24.14
CA PHE A 996 -19.24 10.50 -23.50
C PHE A 996 -19.03 10.54 -21.98
N ASP A 997 -20.04 10.07 -21.25
CA ASP A 997 -19.99 10.03 -19.79
C ASP A 997 -19.33 8.73 -19.33
N PHE A 998 -18.25 8.82 -18.55
CA PHE A 998 -17.56 7.72 -17.90
C PHE A 998 -17.50 7.92 -16.37
N GLY A 999 -18.49 8.66 -15.85
CA GLY A 999 -18.68 8.90 -14.42
C GLY A 999 -17.70 9.89 -13.80
N LYS A 1000 -16.48 10.06 -14.33
CA LYS A 1000 -15.46 10.98 -13.79
C LYS A 1000 -14.68 11.68 -14.89
N VAL A 1001 -14.40 12.96 -14.65
CA VAL A 1001 -13.51 13.74 -15.50
C VAL A 1001 -12.07 13.44 -15.12
N SER A 1002 -11.24 13.08 -16.10
CA SER A 1002 -9.81 12.86 -15.91
C SER A 1002 -8.98 13.58 -16.97
N ALA A 1003 -7.81 14.05 -16.57
CA ALA A 1003 -6.80 14.60 -17.46
C ALA A 1003 -6.02 13.51 -18.23
N PHE A 1004 -6.12 12.25 -17.81
CA PHE A 1004 -5.41 11.13 -18.37
C PHE A 1004 -6.35 10.14 -19.04
N PRO A 1005 -5.88 9.35 -20.03
CA PRO A 1005 -6.71 8.33 -20.68
C PRO A 1005 -7.16 7.26 -19.68
N ASN A 1006 -8.40 6.81 -19.81
CA ASN A 1006 -8.88 5.59 -19.20
C ASN A 1006 -8.63 4.43 -20.17
N MET A 1007 -7.81 3.46 -19.78
CA MET A 1007 -7.36 2.35 -20.63
C MET A 1007 -8.31 1.14 -20.58
N SER A 1008 -9.38 1.20 -19.78
CA SER A 1008 -10.34 0.11 -19.64
C SER A 1008 -11.24 0.00 -20.85
N VAL A 1009 -11.43 -1.21 -21.35
CA VAL A 1009 -12.50 -1.53 -22.31
C VAL A 1009 -13.85 -1.60 -21.59
N PHE A 1010 -13.89 -2.05 -20.36
CA PHE A 1010 -15.15 -2.24 -19.62
C PHE A 1010 -15.66 -0.97 -18.94
N LEU A 1011 -14.77 -0.08 -18.52
CA LEU A 1011 -15.12 1.10 -17.72
C LEU A 1011 -14.79 2.43 -18.41
N GLY A 1012 -14.26 2.40 -19.61
CA GLY A 1012 -13.79 3.58 -20.32
C GLY A 1012 -14.25 3.70 -21.78
N PRO A 1013 -13.71 4.73 -22.49
CA PRO A 1013 -14.12 5.05 -23.86
C PRO A 1013 -13.85 3.96 -24.87
N LEU A 1014 -12.92 3.03 -24.57
CA LEU A 1014 -12.55 1.99 -25.51
C LEU A 1014 -13.68 1.01 -25.77
N GLY A 1015 -14.50 0.71 -24.76
CA GLY A 1015 -15.65 -0.17 -24.91
C GLY A 1015 -16.81 0.46 -25.69
N VAL A 1016 -16.98 1.77 -25.58
CA VAL A 1016 -17.98 2.49 -26.36
C VAL A 1016 -17.57 2.55 -27.83
N ALA A 1017 -16.29 2.72 -28.10
CA ALA A 1017 -15.73 2.82 -29.44
C ALA A 1017 -15.54 1.44 -30.12
N TYR A 1018 -15.37 0.38 -29.34
CA TYR A 1018 -15.27 -1.00 -29.82
C TYR A 1018 -16.61 -1.54 -30.29
#